data_c06ffe4f9c6419092869a9c3ac8c7050
#
_entry.id   c06ffe4f9c6419092869a9c3ac8c7050
#
_cell.length_a   1.000
_cell.length_b   1.000
_cell.length_c   1.000
_cell.angle_alpha   90.00
_cell.angle_beta   90.00
_cell.angle_gamma   90.00
#
_symmetry.space_group_name_H-M   'P 1'
#
loop_
_entity.id
_entity.type
_entity.pdbx_description
1 polymer ?
#
loop_
_entity_poly.entity_id
_entity_poly.type
_entity_poly.pdbx_seq_one_letter_code
_entity_poly.pdbx_strand_id
1 'polypeptide(L)'
;MMHKERIWDIKEYNSQKADYLAEELNISPMVTGILLERGLQDAASMRDFLYGSAAPFHDPFLLKDMQRSVERIERALAAGEQITVYGDYDVDGISASSLLYLYLKQRGGRVATYIPQRKSEGYGLNDEALKNIAEKGTTLVITVDCGISGLHEVANAPKSLDIIITDHHTVPEVLPPAYAIINAKQRDCGYPFKHLSGVGIAFKLCQALEQREPGRLPKWQELTELAALGTVADIVPLIGENRELVRRGLKAMETTKLVGLRALIKASGCPETGIASDNIGFGLAPRLNAVGRLEHAQLAVELLVTDDSVKAEKIAAELNRENTLRQEISRQIMEEAEAQLAQEKHIDTAIVLASEGWHQGVIGIVASRLVDKYHLPTILISLNNGVAKGSCRSIPALNLYEAIDAERDLLTQYGGHHQAAGLTLPAELLPEFKRRFHEYVAQKLSPEDYLPHQVIDCVLSGSSEISIRDLEQLALLEPCGCENQAPVFAFRQALLHNQRAMGKERNHLQFVLDKGYNSYRGLMWNNADLLPYMFENMVADVAFQPKINVWNNETSVQLQAVSIHQQVTLGDMRQAAEDKWRLLLGLVKVHNKVLAYTEDKQSLPAEVLQTAGDYLELASYEEAAGMSQERLQQAEEIVLLDLPAYPLADIMRRLRQQGAKHVTLLFNQPDLEERLQRLALTHPDRDAMMQAYKLVMNALKMRTTVSVEELLSAHAEQISEQAVKIMEELGFISYNNGIIEKAAIKRCSLEDAPLYVTLQQERERLEHIYKENYRLSQHELLRC
;
A
#
# COMPACT_ATOMS: atom_id res chain seq x y z
N MET A 1 -9.38 12.77 5.23
CA MET A 1 -8.37 12.45 4.21
C MET A 1 -9.04 11.60 3.15
N MET A 2 -8.93 12.01 1.88
CA MET A 2 -9.51 11.28 0.75
C MET A 2 -8.74 9.98 0.50
N HIS A 3 -9.46 8.93 0.10
CA HIS A 3 -8.87 7.70 -0.40
C HIS A 3 -7.94 8.06 -1.57
N LYS A 4 -6.64 7.74 -1.47
CA LYS A 4 -5.72 7.99 -2.59
C LYS A 4 -6.08 7.05 -3.73
N GLU A 5 -6.31 7.61 -4.93
CA GLU A 5 -6.45 6.79 -6.14
C GLU A 5 -5.19 5.96 -6.35
N ARG A 6 -5.34 4.71 -6.73
CA ARG A 6 -4.22 3.81 -7.02
C ARG A 6 -3.79 3.96 -8.46
N ILE A 7 -2.49 4.08 -8.72
CA ILE A 7 -1.96 4.01 -10.08
C ILE A 7 -2.08 2.56 -10.56
N TRP A 8 -2.63 2.35 -11.75
CA TRP A 8 -2.75 1.01 -12.33
C TRP A 8 -1.54 0.66 -13.18
N ASP A 9 -0.79 -0.35 -12.75
CA ASP A 9 0.30 -0.95 -13.50
C ASP A 9 -0.27 -2.13 -14.31
N ILE A 10 -0.69 -1.83 -15.54
CA ILE A 10 -1.32 -2.82 -16.42
C ILE A 10 -0.23 -3.66 -17.06
N LYS A 11 -0.31 -4.98 -16.85
CA LYS A 11 0.60 -5.95 -17.44
C LYS A 11 0.18 -6.30 -18.86
N GLU A 12 1.17 -6.52 -19.69
CA GLU A 12 0.97 -6.90 -21.09
C GLU A 12 1.62 -8.26 -21.36
N TYR A 13 0.91 -9.12 -22.06
CA TYR A 13 1.42 -10.41 -22.50
C TYR A 13 1.04 -10.68 -23.97
N ASN A 14 1.76 -11.60 -24.60
CA ASN A 14 1.48 -12.00 -25.98
C ASN A 14 0.20 -12.85 -26.03
N SER A 15 -0.91 -12.27 -26.47
CA SER A 15 -2.20 -12.92 -26.53
C SER A 15 -2.22 -14.13 -27.47
N GLN A 16 -1.56 -14.06 -28.63
CA GLN A 16 -1.48 -15.20 -29.57
C GLN A 16 -0.75 -16.40 -28.95
N LYS A 17 0.33 -16.13 -28.20
CA LYS A 17 1.04 -17.18 -27.46
C LYS A 17 0.20 -17.74 -26.31
N ALA A 18 -0.58 -16.87 -25.63
CA ALA A 18 -1.50 -17.29 -24.58
C ALA A 18 -2.57 -18.25 -25.15
N ASP A 19 -3.19 -17.90 -26.28
CA ASP A 19 -4.19 -18.72 -26.95
C ASP A 19 -3.61 -20.08 -27.38
N TYR A 20 -2.42 -20.09 -27.99
CA TYR A 20 -1.74 -21.33 -28.39
C TYR A 20 -1.49 -22.27 -27.19
N LEU A 21 -0.91 -21.73 -26.09
CA LEU A 21 -0.65 -22.52 -24.89
C LEU A 21 -1.93 -22.95 -24.16
N ALA A 22 -2.98 -22.15 -24.26
CA ALA A 22 -4.30 -22.48 -23.71
C ALA A 22 -4.89 -23.72 -24.39
N GLU A 23 -4.82 -23.81 -25.73
CA GLU A 23 -5.24 -24.96 -26.49
C GLU A 23 -4.41 -26.21 -26.13
N GLU A 24 -3.08 -26.08 -26.06
CA GLU A 24 -2.17 -27.20 -25.72
C GLU A 24 -2.42 -27.75 -24.30
N LEU A 25 -2.73 -26.87 -23.35
CA LEU A 25 -2.98 -27.23 -21.94
C LEU A 25 -4.44 -27.54 -21.64
N ASN A 26 -5.37 -27.25 -22.57
CA ASN A 26 -6.82 -27.31 -22.38
C ASN A 26 -7.32 -26.49 -21.19
N ILE A 27 -6.81 -25.25 -21.07
CA ILE A 27 -7.18 -24.27 -20.03
C ILE A 27 -7.57 -22.94 -20.67
N SER A 28 -8.11 -22.01 -19.85
CA SER A 28 -8.49 -20.67 -20.30
C SER A 28 -7.28 -19.83 -20.73
N PRO A 29 -7.37 -19.08 -21.87
CA PRO A 29 -6.35 -18.10 -22.26
C PRO A 29 -6.05 -17.05 -21.18
N MET A 30 -7.02 -16.78 -20.31
CA MET A 30 -6.85 -15.91 -19.16
C MET A 30 -5.78 -16.45 -18.18
N VAL A 31 -5.80 -17.75 -17.89
CA VAL A 31 -4.81 -18.40 -17.01
C VAL A 31 -3.43 -18.44 -17.66
N THR A 32 -3.34 -18.82 -18.95
CA THR A 32 -2.07 -18.85 -19.67
C THR A 32 -1.46 -17.46 -19.82
N GLY A 33 -2.27 -16.43 -20.05
CA GLY A 33 -1.82 -15.03 -20.08
C GLY A 33 -1.16 -14.60 -18.78
N ILE A 34 -1.78 -14.89 -17.64
CA ILE A 34 -1.23 -14.63 -16.29
C ILE A 34 0.08 -15.39 -16.08
N LEU A 35 0.15 -16.67 -16.51
CA LEU A 35 1.36 -17.47 -16.34
C LEU A 35 2.51 -16.98 -17.24
N LEU A 36 2.21 -16.52 -18.47
CA LEU A 36 3.20 -15.89 -19.34
C LEU A 36 3.80 -14.63 -18.71
N GLU A 37 2.96 -13.79 -18.12
CA GLU A 37 3.38 -12.58 -17.42
C GLU A 37 4.27 -12.91 -16.20
N ARG A 38 3.98 -14.00 -15.50
CA ARG A 38 4.80 -14.54 -14.40
C ARG A 38 6.10 -15.23 -14.86
N GLY A 39 6.42 -15.16 -16.14
CA GLY A 39 7.67 -15.69 -16.70
C GLY A 39 7.66 -17.15 -17.13
N LEU A 40 6.53 -17.85 -17.03
CA LEU A 40 6.40 -19.24 -17.50
C LEU A 40 6.14 -19.25 -19.01
N GLN A 41 7.12 -19.68 -19.80
CA GLN A 41 7.13 -19.44 -21.24
C GLN A 41 6.73 -20.65 -22.10
N ASP A 42 6.51 -21.81 -21.50
CA ASP A 42 6.22 -23.08 -22.19
C ASP A 42 5.17 -23.91 -21.42
N ALA A 43 4.53 -24.86 -22.13
CA ALA A 43 3.47 -25.70 -21.57
C ALA A 43 3.97 -26.64 -20.45
N ALA A 44 5.22 -27.07 -20.46
CA ALA A 44 5.76 -27.96 -19.44
C ALA A 44 5.90 -27.23 -18.09
N SER A 45 6.52 -26.05 -18.11
CA SER A 45 6.66 -25.20 -16.90
C SER A 45 5.29 -24.76 -16.35
N MET A 46 4.34 -24.43 -17.22
CA MET A 46 2.96 -24.10 -16.81
C MET A 46 2.26 -25.30 -16.18
N ARG A 47 2.40 -26.50 -16.76
CA ARG A 47 1.80 -27.73 -16.24
C ARG A 47 2.36 -28.05 -14.85
N ASP A 48 3.68 -27.95 -14.68
CA ASP A 48 4.34 -28.17 -13.39
C ASP A 48 3.86 -27.15 -12.34
N PHE A 49 3.67 -25.88 -12.72
CA PHE A 49 3.15 -24.85 -11.83
C PHE A 49 1.70 -25.13 -11.40
N LEU A 50 0.82 -25.50 -12.34
CA LEU A 50 -0.60 -25.69 -12.08
C LEU A 50 -0.89 -27.00 -11.34
N TYR A 51 -0.24 -28.08 -11.73
CA TYR A 51 -0.58 -29.43 -11.24
C TYR A 51 0.49 -30.05 -10.35
N GLY A 52 1.66 -29.42 -10.23
CA GLY A 52 2.81 -29.88 -9.46
C GLY A 52 3.79 -30.70 -10.27
N SER A 53 5.07 -30.58 -9.93
CA SER A 53 6.16 -31.31 -10.55
C SER A 53 6.23 -32.79 -10.06
N ALA A 54 6.74 -33.67 -10.89
CA ALA A 54 7.03 -35.04 -10.50
C ALA A 54 8.15 -35.16 -9.45
N ALA A 55 9.09 -34.20 -9.42
CA ALA A 55 10.18 -34.11 -8.45
C ALA A 55 10.22 -32.72 -7.79
N PRO A 56 9.22 -32.39 -6.93
CA PRO A 56 9.00 -31.03 -6.48
C PRO A 56 10.00 -30.55 -5.42
N PHE A 57 10.75 -31.47 -4.77
CA PHE A 57 11.65 -31.16 -3.68
C PHE A 57 13.09 -31.51 -4.02
N HIS A 58 13.98 -30.55 -3.80
CA HIS A 58 15.41 -30.77 -3.93
C HIS A 58 15.94 -31.72 -2.85
N ASP A 59 17.09 -32.34 -3.10
CA ASP A 59 17.77 -33.17 -2.12
C ASP A 59 18.13 -32.32 -0.87
N PRO A 60 17.64 -32.70 0.33
CA PRO A 60 17.92 -31.93 1.55
C PRO A 60 19.42 -31.91 1.91
N PHE A 61 20.23 -32.89 1.47
CA PHE A 61 21.65 -32.92 1.72
C PHE A 61 22.46 -31.86 0.93
N LEU A 62 21.83 -31.14 0.00
CA LEU A 62 22.41 -29.94 -0.62
C LEU A 62 22.47 -28.75 0.34
N LEU A 63 21.65 -28.76 1.43
CA LEU A 63 21.76 -27.77 2.50
C LEU A 63 23.08 -27.99 3.27
N LYS A 64 23.87 -26.92 3.43
CA LYS A 64 25.09 -26.96 4.20
C LYS A 64 24.82 -27.46 5.62
N ASP A 65 25.76 -28.24 6.16
CA ASP A 65 25.73 -28.88 7.48
C ASP A 65 24.54 -29.88 7.71
N MET A 66 23.71 -30.18 6.70
CA MET A 66 22.61 -31.13 6.84
C MET A 66 23.12 -32.53 7.25
N GLN A 67 24.16 -33.06 6.58
CA GLN A 67 24.74 -34.35 6.88
C GLN A 67 25.21 -34.44 8.36
N ARG A 68 25.95 -33.42 8.80
CA ARG A 68 26.48 -33.34 10.17
C ARG A 68 25.36 -33.24 11.21
N SER A 69 24.29 -32.51 10.89
CA SER A 69 23.13 -32.36 11.75
C SER A 69 22.38 -33.69 11.90
N VAL A 70 22.11 -34.38 10.79
CA VAL A 70 21.45 -35.68 10.78
C VAL A 70 22.24 -36.69 11.62
N GLU A 71 23.57 -36.81 11.43
CA GLU A 71 24.41 -37.71 12.20
C GLU A 71 24.41 -37.39 13.70
N ARG A 72 24.35 -36.13 14.10
CA ARG A 72 24.26 -35.75 15.52
C ARG A 72 22.88 -36.11 16.13
N ILE A 73 21.79 -35.87 15.38
CA ILE A 73 20.44 -36.21 15.83
C ILE A 73 20.28 -37.73 15.92
N GLU A 74 20.76 -38.53 14.96
CA GLU A 74 20.71 -39.97 15.00
C GLU A 74 21.46 -40.54 16.23
N ARG A 75 22.65 -40.01 16.56
CA ARG A 75 23.37 -40.34 17.78
C ARG A 75 22.57 -40.03 19.05
N ALA A 76 21.91 -38.86 19.10
CA ALA A 76 21.11 -38.50 20.24
C ALA A 76 19.91 -39.44 20.41
N LEU A 77 19.23 -39.77 19.31
CA LEU A 77 18.10 -40.72 19.31
C LEU A 77 18.55 -42.12 19.78
N ALA A 78 19.67 -42.61 19.23
CA ALA A 78 20.21 -43.92 19.60
C ALA A 78 20.68 -44.01 21.07
N ALA A 79 21.23 -42.92 21.62
CA ALA A 79 21.69 -42.84 23.00
C ALA A 79 20.56 -42.46 23.99
N GLY A 80 19.36 -42.18 23.52
CA GLY A 80 18.23 -41.73 24.36
C GLY A 80 18.47 -40.37 25.04
N GLU A 81 19.27 -39.53 24.41
CA GLU A 81 19.54 -38.17 24.92
C GLU A 81 18.29 -37.30 24.97
N GLN A 82 18.27 -36.35 25.92
CA GLN A 82 17.22 -35.33 25.96
C GLN A 82 17.48 -34.26 24.89
N ILE A 83 16.57 -34.14 23.94
CA ILE A 83 16.58 -33.13 22.86
C ILE A 83 15.61 -32.02 23.21
N THR A 84 16.00 -30.75 23.01
CA THR A 84 15.07 -29.62 23.11
C THR A 84 14.99 -28.91 21.76
N VAL A 85 13.77 -28.80 21.23
CA VAL A 85 13.45 -27.95 20.06
C VAL A 85 13.16 -26.56 20.57
N TYR A 86 14.00 -25.60 20.19
CA TYR A 86 13.91 -24.19 20.59
C TYR A 86 13.39 -23.36 19.42
N GLY A 87 12.15 -22.88 19.49
CA GLY A 87 11.49 -22.14 18.41
C GLY A 87 11.32 -20.67 18.69
N ASP A 88 10.83 -19.94 17.69
CA ASP A 88 10.31 -18.59 17.86
C ASP A 88 8.82 -18.60 18.26
N TYR A 89 8.32 -17.45 18.70
CA TYR A 89 6.96 -17.26 19.22
C TYR A 89 5.90 -16.97 18.15
N ASP A 90 6.27 -16.81 16.88
CA ASP A 90 5.34 -16.62 15.77
C ASP A 90 4.87 -17.95 15.16
N VAL A 91 3.99 -17.89 14.17
CA VAL A 91 3.39 -19.10 13.59
C VAL A 91 4.40 -19.97 12.86
N ASP A 92 5.45 -19.41 12.26
CA ASP A 92 6.50 -20.19 11.59
C ASP A 92 7.31 -20.96 12.64
N GLY A 93 7.80 -20.30 13.68
CA GLY A 93 8.51 -20.94 14.80
C GLY A 93 7.65 -21.96 15.56
N ILE A 94 6.38 -21.65 15.82
CA ILE A 94 5.39 -22.56 16.44
C ILE A 94 5.17 -23.81 15.58
N SER A 95 4.97 -23.62 14.26
CA SER A 95 4.74 -24.72 13.32
C SER A 95 5.98 -25.58 13.16
N ALA A 96 7.17 -24.94 13.05
CA ALA A 96 8.46 -25.63 12.96
C ALA A 96 8.76 -26.47 14.22
N SER A 97 8.51 -25.88 15.41
CA SER A 97 8.67 -26.56 16.69
C SER A 97 7.74 -27.77 16.82
N SER A 98 6.48 -27.60 16.43
CA SER A 98 5.49 -28.67 16.48
C SER A 98 5.81 -29.78 15.50
N LEU A 99 6.19 -29.43 14.27
CA LEU A 99 6.58 -30.36 13.22
C LEU A 99 7.77 -31.23 13.65
N LEU A 100 8.86 -30.60 14.08
CA LEU A 100 10.08 -31.32 14.48
C LEU A 100 9.87 -32.13 15.75
N TYR A 101 9.12 -31.61 16.73
CA TYR A 101 8.74 -32.35 17.94
C TYR A 101 7.98 -33.63 17.60
N LEU A 102 6.90 -33.54 16.79
CA LEU A 102 6.09 -34.70 16.41
C LEU A 102 6.92 -35.73 15.64
N TYR A 103 7.75 -35.29 14.71
CA TYR A 103 8.62 -36.18 13.94
C TYR A 103 9.62 -36.94 14.83
N LEU A 104 10.36 -36.22 15.68
CA LEU A 104 11.35 -36.84 16.58
C LEU A 104 10.70 -37.75 17.63
N LYS A 105 9.51 -37.40 18.13
CA LYS A 105 8.71 -38.27 19.00
C LYS A 105 8.31 -39.58 18.33
N GLN A 106 7.85 -39.50 17.07
CA GLN A 106 7.53 -40.73 16.29
C GLN A 106 8.78 -41.62 16.04
N ARG A 107 9.98 -41.01 16.08
CA ARG A 107 11.27 -41.72 16.03
C ARG A 107 11.72 -42.29 17.37
N GLY A 108 10.92 -42.15 18.43
CA GLY A 108 11.21 -42.65 19.80
C GLY A 108 12.13 -41.69 20.59
N GLY A 109 12.31 -40.44 20.14
CA GLY A 109 13.14 -39.45 20.81
C GLY A 109 12.54 -38.95 22.16
N ARG A 110 13.41 -38.63 23.09
CA ARG A 110 13.09 -37.85 24.30
C ARG A 110 13.16 -36.37 23.94
N VAL A 111 12.01 -35.75 23.64
CA VAL A 111 11.97 -34.41 23.06
C VAL A 111 11.11 -33.52 23.96
N ALA A 112 11.58 -32.29 24.16
CA ALA A 112 10.84 -31.18 24.76
C ALA A 112 10.84 -29.99 23.76
N THR A 113 9.89 -29.07 23.93
CA THR A 113 9.84 -27.79 23.19
C THR A 113 10.07 -26.64 24.15
N TYR A 114 10.68 -25.59 23.64
CA TYR A 114 10.87 -24.32 24.34
C TYR A 114 10.59 -23.16 23.39
N ILE A 115 9.69 -22.25 23.80
CA ILE A 115 9.38 -21.03 23.10
C ILE A 115 9.65 -19.85 24.05
N PRO A 116 10.54 -18.90 23.68
CA PRO A 116 10.85 -17.75 24.54
C PRO A 116 9.66 -16.82 24.70
N GLN A 117 9.57 -16.20 25.86
CA GLN A 117 8.55 -15.19 26.13
C GLN A 117 8.97 -13.85 25.55
N ARG A 118 8.20 -13.31 24.60
CA ARG A 118 8.50 -12.07 23.88
C ARG A 118 8.81 -10.86 24.75
N LYS A 119 8.13 -10.74 25.91
CA LYS A 119 8.27 -9.56 26.80
C LYS A 119 9.50 -9.63 27.71
N SER A 120 9.79 -10.82 28.27
CA SER A 120 10.84 -11.04 29.27
C SER A 120 12.16 -11.50 28.67
N GLU A 121 12.13 -12.28 27.57
CA GLU A 121 13.30 -12.93 27.00
C GLU A 121 13.67 -12.35 25.61
N GLY A 122 12.75 -11.68 24.94
CA GLY A 122 12.98 -11.07 23.63
C GLY A 122 12.83 -12.05 22.46
N TYR A 123 13.53 -11.75 21.35
CA TYR A 123 13.58 -12.58 20.14
C TYR A 123 14.90 -13.37 20.08
N GLY A 124 14.82 -14.63 19.64
CA GLY A 124 15.96 -15.48 19.40
C GLY A 124 16.46 -16.24 20.63
N LEU A 125 17.73 -16.66 20.61
CA LEU A 125 18.36 -17.37 21.71
C LEU A 125 18.54 -16.47 22.95
N ASN A 126 18.51 -17.08 24.13
CA ASN A 126 18.68 -16.39 25.39
C ASN A 126 19.59 -17.22 26.31
N ASP A 127 20.61 -16.57 26.92
CA ASP A 127 21.61 -17.22 27.77
C ASP A 127 21.01 -17.96 28.98
N GLU A 128 20.01 -17.34 29.63
CA GLU A 128 19.33 -17.90 30.79
C GLU A 128 18.48 -19.10 30.40
N ALA A 129 17.78 -19.01 29.27
CA ALA A 129 17.01 -20.12 28.73
C ALA A 129 17.90 -21.32 28.38
N LEU A 130 19.06 -21.12 27.75
CA LEU A 130 20.00 -22.20 27.42
C LEU A 130 20.57 -22.87 28.68
N LYS A 131 20.87 -22.11 29.73
CA LYS A 131 21.29 -22.65 31.04
C LYS A 131 20.18 -23.52 31.68
N ASN A 132 18.96 -22.98 31.72
CA ASN A 132 17.81 -23.68 32.28
C ASN A 132 17.48 -25.00 31.53
N ILE A 133 17.66 -24.99 30.19
CA ILE A 133 17.49 -26.16 29.33
C ILE A 133 18.57 -27.23 29.65
N ALA A 134 19.82 -26.82 29.80
CA ALA A 134 20.92 -27.71 30.16
C ALA A 134 20.74 -28.31 31.55
N GLU A 135 20.31 -27.53 32.55
CA GLU A 135 20.03 -27.99 33.91
C GLU A 135 18.92 -29.06 33.97
N LYS A 136 17.99 -29.01 33.03
CA LYS A 136 16.92 -30.03 32.85
C LYS A 136 17.43 -31.30 32.15
N GLY A 137 18.74 -31.41 31.87
CA GLY A 137 19.37 -32.60 31.30
C GLY A 137 19.35 -32.65 29.78
N THR A 138 19.07 -31.59 29.08
CA THR A 138 19.20 -31.50 27.62
C THR A 138 20.67 -31.49 27.22
N THR A 139 21.02 -32.29 26.21
CA THR A 139 22.37 -32.35 25.63
C THR A 139 22.42 -31.89 24.16
N LEU A 140 21.26 -31.83 23.52
CA LEU A 140 21.11 -31.33 22.15
C LEU A 140 19.96 -30.32 22.06
N VAL A 141 20.29 -29.11 21.65
CA VAL A 141 19.30 -28.08 21.27
C VAL A 141 19.25 -28.00 19.75
N ILE A 142 18.04 -28.03 19.20
CA ILE A 142 17.81 -27.77 17.77
C ILE A 142 16.95 -26.51 17.70
N THR A 143 17.53 -25.41 17.23
CA THR A 143 16.73 -24.19 17.01
C THR A 143 15.91 -24.34 15.72
N VAL A 144 14.72 -23.75 15.70
CA VAL A 144 13.89 -23.67 14.50
C VAL A 144 13.40 -22.25 14.36
N ASP A 145 13.56 -21.68 13.16
CA ASP A 145 13.13 -20.31 12.82
C ASP A 145 13.84 -19.21 13.62
N CYS A 146 14.98 -19.52 14.23
CA CYS A 146 15.80 -18.56 14.97
C CYS A 146 17.23 -19.09 15.16
N GLY A 147 18.10 -18.20 15.66
CA GLY A 147 19.43 -18.57 16.14
C GLY A 147 20.59 -18.14 15.26
N ILE A 148 20.38 -17.79 13.97
CA ILE A 148 21.48 -17.40 13.07
C ILE A 148 22.18 -16.12 13.52
N SER A 149 21.52 -15.25 14.25
CA SER A 149 22.06 -14.01 14.83
C SER A 149 22.61 -14.18 16.24
N GLY A 150 22.44 -15.36 16.87
CA GLY A 150 22.77 -15.65 18.27
C GLY A 150 24.26 -15.92 18.51
N LEU A 151 25.17 -15.05 18.03
CA LEU A 151 26.62 -15.21 18.16
C LEU A 151 27.07 -15.30 19.62
N HIS A 152 26.58 -14.38 20.45
CA HIS A 152 26.95 -14.27 21.86
C HIS A 152 26.35 -15.44 22.68
N GLU A 153 25.09 -15.75 22.48
CA GLU A 153 24.34 -16.75 23.22
C GLU A 153 24.89 -18.16 22.96
N VAL A 154 25.24 -18.47 21.70
CA VAL A 154 25.85 -19.76 21.34
C VAL A 154 27.27 -19.86 21.89
N ALA A 155 28.05 -18.76 21.85
CA ALA A 155 29.42 -18.75 22.40
C ALA A 155 29.44 -18.94 23.93
N ASN A 156 28.40 -18.43 24.63
CA ASN A 156 28.26 -18.54 26.09
C ASN A 156 27.51 -19.78 26.54
N ALA A 157 26.94 -20.54 25.63
CA ALA A 157 26.16 -21.74 25.97
C ALA A 157 26.93 -22.74 26.83
N PRO A 158 26.27 -23.47 27.75
CA PRO A 158 26.89 -24.53 28.52
C PRO A 158 27.60 -25.53 27.62
N LYS A 159 28.83 -25.89 27.92
CA LYS A 159 29.66 -26.83 27.12
C LYS A 159 29.06 -28.26 26.98
N SER A 160 28.05 -28.58 27.82
CA SER A 160 27.30 -29.82 27.74
C SER A 160 26.22 -29.82 26.66
N LEU A 161 25.95 -28.65 26.03
CA LEU A 161 24.98 -28.51 24.97
C LEU A 161 25.65 -28.50 23.59
N ASP A 162 25.25 -29.39 22.72
CA ASP A 162 25.41 -29.21 21.28
C ASP A 162 24.22 -28.43 20.75
N ILE A 163 24.48 -27.41 19.90
CA ILE A 163 23.43 -26.56 19.31
C ILE A 163 23.45 -26.74 17.79
N ILE A 164 22.34 -27.19 17.22
CA ILE A 164 22.08 -27.19 15.77
C ILE A 164 21.15 -26.04 15.48
N ILE A 165 21.58 -25.10 14.66
CA ILE A 165 20.74 -23.98 14.22
C ILE A 165 20.06 -24.37 12.92
N THR A 166 18.69 -24.29 12.89
CA THR A 166 17.91 -24.30 11.65
C THR A 166 17.16 -22.97 11.53
N ASP A 167 17.50 -22.21 10.52
CA ASP A 167 17.02 -20.84 10.38
C ASP A 167 16.95 -20.44 8.90
N HIS A 168 16.13 -19.45 8.58
CA HIS A 168 15.99 -18.91 7.22
C HIS A 168 16.24 -17.39 7.14
N HIS A 169 16.45 -16.74 8.26
CA HIS A 169 16.74 -15.31 8.34
C HIS A 169 18.06 -14.95 7.65
N THR A 170 18.27 -13.65 7.43
CA THR A 170 19.49 -13.12 6.80
C THR A 170 20.71 -13.51 7.61
N VAL A 171 21.72 -14.04 6.91
CA VAL A 171 22.96 -14.55 7.52
C VAL A 171 23.89 -13.38 7.85
N PRO A 172 24.34 -13.23 9.11
CA PRO A 172 25.29 -12.19 9.50
C PRO A 172 26.71 -12.46 8.94
N GLU A 173 27.58 -11.46 9.02
CA GLU A 173 28.98 -11.62 8.58
C GLU A 173 29.74 -12.66 9.40
N VAL A 174 29.50 -12.72 10.70
CA VAL A 174 30.10 -13.67 11.64
C VAL A 174 29.03 -14.63 12.13
N LEU A 175 29.22 -15.92 11.84
CA LEU A 175 28.28 -16.97 12.24
C LEU A 175 28.46 -17.36 13.72
N PRO A 176 27.37 -17.77 14.40
CA PRO A 176 27.45 -18.36 15.72
C PRO A 176 28.30 -19.63 15.71
N PRO A 177 29.10 -19.92 16.79
CA PRO A 177 29.94 -21.12 16.88
C PRO A 177 29.11 -22.38 17.26
N ALA A 178 28.01 -22.62 16.52
CA ALA A 178 27.14 -23.77 16.73
C ALA A 178 27.77 -25.08 16.25
N TYR A 179 27.26 -26.23 16.73
CA TYR A 179 27.67 -27.53 16.24
C TYR A 179 27.44 -27.66 14.71
N ALA A 180 26.28 -27.20 14.23
CA ALA A 180 25.95 -27.17 12.81
C ALA A 180 24.94 -26.02 12.54
N ILE A 181 24.94 -25.48 11.31
CA ILE A 181 24.05 -24.41 10.88
C ILE A 181 23.40 -24.77 9.54
N ILE A 182 22.09 -24.98 9.56
CA ILE A 182 21.28 -25.23 8.37
C ILE A 182 20.52 -23.94 8.03
N ASN A 183 21.00 -23.23 7.02
CA ASN A 183 20.35 -22.03 6.46
C ASN A 183 20.68 -21.95 4.97
N ALA A 184 19.67 -21.94 4.11
CA ALA A 184 19.85 -21.93 2.65
C ALA A 184 20.55 -20.67 2.15
N LYS A 185 20.51 -19.55 2.88
CA LYS A 185 21.09 -18.25 2.51
C LYS A 185 22.57 -18.12 2.85
N GLN A 186 23.23 -19.15 3.47
CA GLN A 186 24.67 -19.12 3.67
C GLN A 186 25.40 -19.00 2.32
N ARG A 187 26.49 -18.20 2.26
CA ARG A 187 27.23 -17.87 1.02
C ARG A 187 27.71 -19.09 0.26
N ASP A 188 28.13 -20.13 0.98
CA ASP A 188 28.69 -21.40 0.46
C ASP A 188 27.69 -22.55 0.49
N CYS A 189 26.41 -22.29 0.67
CA CYS A 189 25.36 -23.29 0.62
C CYS A 189 24.92 -23.56 -0.83
N GLY A 190 25.05 -24.83 -1.27
CA GLY A 190 24.70 -25.28 -2.61
C GLY A 190 23.22 -25.52 -2.85
N TYR A 191 22.37 -25.28 -1.86
CA TYR A 191 20.93 -25.49 -2.00
C TYR A 191 20.29 -24.51 -2.99
N PRO A 192 19.59 -24.97 -4.03
CA PRO A 192 19.16 -24.10 -5.14
C PRO A 192 18.02 -23.14 -4.76
N PHE A 193 17.16 -23.50 -3.81
CA PHE A 193 16.00 -22.70 -3.40
C PHE A 193 16.28 -21.96 -2.07
N LYS A 194 16.37 -20.62 -2.13
CA LYS A 194 16.79 -19.78 -1.00
C LYS A 194 15.65 -19.23 -0.13
N HIS A 195 14.40 -19.51 -0.51
CA HIS A 195 13.22 -18.86 0.06
C HIS A 195 12.40 -19.75 1.00
N LEU A 196 12.97 -20.88 1.47
CA LEU A 196 12.31 -21.70 2.50
C LEU A 196 12.05 -20.87 3.75
N SER A 197 10.89 -21.05 4.38
CA SER A 197 10.57 -20.55 5.73
C SER A 197 11.28 -21.37 6.81
N GLY A 198 11.21 -20.96 8.07
CA GLY A 198 11.77 -21.71 9.20
C GLY A 198 11.18 -23.11 9.30
N VAL A 199 9.86 -23.26 9.17
CA VAL A 199 9.23 -24.60 9.12
C VAL A 199 9.61 -25.36 7.87
N GLY A 200 9.87 -24.68 6.74
CA GLY A 200 10.37 -25.31 5.52
C GLY A 200 11.75 -25.93 5.73
N ILE A 201 12.67 -25.26 6.43
CA ILE A 201 13.98 -25.80 6.81
C ILE A 201 13.82 -27.00 7.77
N ALA A 202 12.96 -26.90 8.79
CA ALA A 202 12.66 -28.03 9.70
C ALA A 202 12.06 -29.23 8.95
N PHE A 203 11.21 -28.99 7.96
CA PHE A 203 10.67 -30.03 7.08
C PHE A 203 11.77 -30.72 6.24
N LYS A 204 12.73 -29.96 5.71
CA LYS A 204 13.90 -30.52 4.99
C LYS A 204 14.78 -31.37 5.91
N LEU A 205 14.94 -30.99 7.17
CA LEU A 205 15.65 -31.80 8.16
C LEU A 205 14.94 -33.15 8.43
N CYS A 206 13.62 -33.15 8.53
CA CYS A 206 12.85 -34.39 8.64
C CYS A 206 12.96 -35.26 7.39
N GLN A 207 12.95 -34.65 6.20
CA GLN A 207 13.19 -35.35 4.93
C GLN A 207 14.58 -36.01 4.89
N ALA A 208 15.61 -35.30 5.32
CA ALA A 208 16.98 -35.82 5.37
C ALA A 208 17.13 -37.00 6.34
N LEU A 209 16.53 -36.89 7.54
CA LEU A 209 16.49 -37.98 8.54
C LEU A 209 15.78 -39.24 8.00
N GLU A 210 14.73 -39.10 7.23
CA GLU A 210 13.99 -40.22 6.63
C GLU A 210 14.78 -40.90 5.50
N GLN A 211 15.53 -40.15 4.68
CA GLN A 211 16.34 -40.70 3.58
C GLN A 211 17.48 -41.60 4.07
N ARG A 212 17.89 -41.45 5.33
CA ARG A 212 18.94 -42.33 5.96
C ARG A 212 18.41 -43.71 6.41
N GLU A 213 17.09 -43.90 6.44
CA GLU A 213 16.44 -45.16 6.82
C GLU A 213 15.58 -45.71 5.66
N PRO A 214 16.21 -46.29 4.61
CA PRO A 214 15.49 -46.84 3.46
C PRO A 214 14.50 -47.95 3.90
N GLY A 215 13.26 -47.87 3.38
CA GLY A 215 12.22 -48.89 3.66
C GLY A 215 11.28 -48.49 4.79
N ARG A 216 11.48 -47.39 5.46
CA ARG A 216 10.49 -46.77 6.35
C ARG A 216 9.50 -45.95 5.53
N LEU A 217 8.21 -46.02 5.85
CA LEU A 217 7.21 -45.14 5.22
C LEU A 217 7.55 -43.66 5.50
N PRO A 218 7.53 -42.80 4.49
CA PRO A 218 7.92 -41.38 4.63
C PRO A 218 6.90 -40.62 5.50
N LYS A 219 7.18 -40.52 6.81
CA LYS A 219 6.30 -39.88 7.78
C LYS A 219 6.34 -38.35 7.72
N TRP A 220 7.44 -37.79 7.17
CA TRP A 220 7.54 -36.35 6.95
C TRP A 220 6.40 -35.81 6.05
N GLN A 221 5.86 -36.64 5.15
CA GLN A 221 4.73 -36.26 4.28
C GLN A 221 3.43 -36.05 5.07
N GLU A 222 3.30 -36.70 6.23
CA GLU A 222 2.12 -36.52 7.11
C GLU A 222 2.14 -35.17 7.86
N LEU A 223 3.22 -34.38 7.76
CA LEU A 223 3.42 -33.11 8.46
C LEU A 223 3.37 -31.89 7.53
N THR A 224 2.97 -32.08 6.26
CA THR A 224 2.91 -30.98 5.26
C THR A 224 1.91 -29.89 5.65
N GLU A 225 0.87 -30.21 6.41
CA GLU A 225 -0.10 -29.26 6.92
C GLU A 225 0.51 -28.23 7.90
N LEU A 226 1.45 -28.65 8.76
CA LEU A 226 2.19 -27.74 9.62
C LEU A 226 3.21 -26.91 8.82
N ALA A 227 3.85 -27.54 7.82
CA ALA A 227 4.75 -26.82 6.91
C ALA A 227 4.02 -25.73 6.12
N ALA A 228 2.80 -26.01 5.63
CA ALA A 228 1.98 -25.00 4.98
C ALA A 228 1.55 -23.86 5.93
N LEU A 229 1.18 -24.21 7.18
CA LEU A 229 0.74 -23.24 8.17
C LEU A 229 1.81 -22.18 8.46
N GLY A 230 3.06 -22.58 8.74
CA GLY A 230 4.16 -21.63 8.98
C GLY A 230 4.58 -20.90 7.71
N THR A 231 4.73 -21.61 6.58
CA THR A 231 5.17 -21.01 5.31
C THR A 231 4.25 -19.88 4.84
N VAL A 232 2.93 -20.06 4.94
CA VAL A 232 1.96 -18.99 4.58
C VAL A 232 2.01 -17.85 5.60
N ALA A 233 2.12 -18.17 6.88
CA ALA A 233 2.09 -17.17 7.96
C ALA A 233 3.32 -16.26 7.97
N ASP A 234 4.48 -16.77 7.56
CA ASP A 234 5.74 -16.03 7.45
C ASP A 234 5.85 -15.16 6.18
N ILE A 235 4.87 -15.27 5.28
CA ILE A 235 4.77 -14.46 4.04
C ILE A 235 5.99 -14.62 3.13
N VAL A 236 6.65 -15.78 3.15
CA VAL A 236 7.73 -16.10 2.19
C VAL A 236 7.16 -16.33 0.78
N PRO A 237 7.99 -16.17 -0.28
CA PRO A 237 7.58 -16.41 -1.67
C PRO A 237 6.90 -17.76 -1.88
N LEU A 238 5.64 -17.76 -2.37
CA LEU A 238 4.86 -18.98 -2.67
C LEU A 238 5.16 -19.49 -4.09
N ILE A 239 6.43 -19.68 -4.36
CA ILE A 239 6.99 -20.25 -5.61
C ILE A 239 7.81 -21.51 -5.29
N GLY A 240 8.19 -22.26 -6.33
CA GLY A 240 9.05 -23.43 -6.19
C GLY A 240 8.60 -24.40 -5.09
N GLU A 241 9.52 -24.79 -4.18
CA GLU A 241 9.24 -25.75 -3.11
C GLU A 241 8.19 -25.23 -2.11
N ASN A 242 8.18 -23.94 -1.80
CA ASN A 242 7.18 -23.37 -0.88
C ASN A 242 5.77 -23.53 -1.45
N ARG A 243 5.59 -23.26 -2.76
CA ARG A 243 4.30 -23.48 -3.43
C ARG A 243 3.84 -24.92 -3.30
N GLU A 244 4.73 -25.88 -3.55
CA GLU A 244 4.39 -27.30 -3.48
C GLU A 244 4.11 -27.77 -2.04
N LEU A 245 4.87 -27.29 -1.06
CA LEU A 245 4.62 -27.55 0.37
C LEU A 245 3.23 -27.06 0.77
N VAL A 246 2.92 -25.81 0.42
CA VAL A 246 1.62 -25.20 0.76
C VAL A 246 0.47 -25.89 0.04
N ARG A 247 0.61 -26.18 -1.26
CA ARG A 247 -0.40 -26.91 -2.05
C ARG A 247 -0.74 -28.27 -1.42
N ARG A 248 0.28 -29.05 -1.02
CA ARG A 248 0.07 -30.35 -0.34
C ARG A 248 -0.51 -30.19 1.05
N GLY A 249 -0.01 -29.21 1.80
CA GLY A 249 -0.46 -28.97 3.17
C GLY A 249 -1.90 -28.49 3.23
N LEU A 250 -2.34 -27.59 2.36
CA LEU A 250 -3.75 -27.16 2.26
C LEU A 250 -4.67 -28.37 1.99
N LYS A 251 -4.27 -29.25 1.07
CA LYS A 251 -5.02 -30.46 0.79
C LYS A 251 -5.04 -31.42 1.97
N ALA A 252 -3.93 -31.58 2.69
CA ALA A 252 -3.84 -32.43 3.89
C ALA A 252 -4.70 -31.88 5.04
N MET A 253 -4.82 -30.55 5.19
CA MET A 253 -5.64 -29.92 6.23
C MET A 253 -7.12 -30.33 6.13
N GLU A 254 -7.65 -30.58 4.95
CA GLU A 254 -9.06 -31.00 4.75
C GLU A 254 -9.38 -32.33 5.45
N THR A 255 -8.38 -33.19 5.65
CA THR A 255 -8.52 -34.52 6.28
C THR A 255 -7.53 -34.72 7.41
N THR A 256 -7.12 -33.61 8.06
CA THR A 256 -6.09 -33.63 9.10
C THR A 256 -6.36 -34.63 10.23
N LYS A 257 -5.33 -35.36 10.60
CA LYS A 257 -5.33 -36.23 11.77
C LYS A 257 -4.87 -35.52 13.05
N LEU A 258 -4.26 -34.33 12.90
CA LEU A 258 -3.83 -33.49 14.01
C LEU A 258 -5.06 -32.92 14.73
N VAL A 259 -5.33 -33.47 15.90
CA VAL A 259 -6.53 -33.14 16.70
C VAL A 259 -6.57 -31.64 17.02
N GLY A 260 -5.42 -31.05 17.35
CA GLY A 260 -5.31 -29.62 17.64
C GLY A 260 -5.57 -28.74 16.43
N LEU A 261 -5.04 -29.09 15.24
CA LEU A 261 -5.27 -28.33 14.01
C LEU A 261 -6.74 -28.38 13.59
N ARG A 262 -7.40 -29.55 13.73
CA ARG A 262 -8.84 -29.67 13.47
C ARG A 262 -9.66 -28.79 14.42
N ALA A 263 -9.32 -28.78 15.71
CA ALA A 263 -9.98 -27.91 16.69
C ALA A 263 -9.79 -26.43 16.35
N LEU A 264 -8.61 -26.03 15.88
CA LEU A 264 -8.31 -24.66 15.45
C LEU A 264 -9.13 -24.26 14.21
N ILE A 265 -9.20 -25.12 13.17
CA ILE A 265 -10.01 -24.90 11.96
C ILE A 265 -11.47 -24.66 12.36
N LYS A 266 -12.04 -25.53 13.20
CA LYS A 266 -13.41 -25.41 13.71
C LYS A 266 -13.62 -24.09 14.49
N ALA A 267 -12.72 -23.77 15.43
CA ALA A 267 -12.83 -22.56 16.25
C ALA A 267 -12.64 -21.27 15.45
N SER A 268 -11.93 -21.33 14.33
CA SER A 268 -11.71 -20.17 13.44
C SER A 268 -12.91 -19.87 12.54
N GLY A 269 -13.82 -20.82 12.33
CA GLY A 269 -14.89 -20.71 11.34
C GLY A 269 -14.38 -20.86 9.90
N CYS A 270 -13.17 -21.35 9.70
CA CYS A 270 -12.65 -21.69 8.37
C CYS A 270 -13.43 -22.87 7.77
N PRO A 271 -13.55 -22.96 6.44
CA PRO A 271 -14.18 -24.12 5.80
C PRO A 271 -13.37 -25.40 6.07
N GLU A 272 -14.06 -26.53 6.18
CA GLU A 272 -13.40 -27.84 6.37
C GLU A 272 -12.85 -28.41 5.05
N THR A 273 -13.36 -27.92 3.92
CA THR A 273 -12.94 -28.30 2.55
C THR A 273 -12.75 -27.05 1.69
N GLY A 274 -11.86 -27.14 0.70
CA GLY A 274 -11.51 -25.98 -0.12
C GLY A 274 -10.71 -24.95 0.66
N ILE A 275 -9.85 -25.39 1.59
CA ILE A 275 -9.00 -24.51 2.38
C ILE A 275 -7.97 -23.86 1.44
N ALA A 276 -7.95 -22.53 1.41
CA ALA A 276 -7.01 -21.73 0.65
C ALA A 276 -5.97 -21.05 1.57
N SER A 277 -4.90 -20.49 0.97
CA SER A 277 -3.87 -19.75 1.73
C SER A 277 -4.44 -18.59 2.55
N ASP A 278 -5.47 -17.90 2.06
CA ASP A 278 -6.18 -16.85 2.80
C ASP A 278 -6.78 -17.35 4.13
N ASN A 279 -7.26 -18.58 4.18
CA ASN A 279 -7.78 -19.15 5.41
C ASN A 279 -6.69 -19.34 6.48
N ILE A 280 -5.46 -19.64 6.05
CA ILE A 280 -4.30 -19.64 6.96
C ILE A 280 -3.98 -18.20 7.37
N GLY A 281 -3.74 -17.29 6.41
CA GLY A 281 -3.26 -15.93 6.68
C GLY A 281 -4.23 -15.09 7.52
N PHE A 282 -5.53 -15.18 7.27
CA PHE A 282 -6.57 -14.38 7.95
C PHE A 282 -7.39 -15.16 8.98
N GLY A 283 -7.39 -16.49 8.93
CA GLY A 283 -8.13 -17.35 9.84
C GLY A 283 -7.27 -17.99 10.93
N LEU A 284 -6.39 -18.90 10.58
CA LEU A 284 -5.65 -19.74 11.52
C LEU A 284 -4.47 -19.00 12.17
N ALA A 285 -3.59 -18.41 11.36
CA ALA A 285 -2.37 -17.76 11.81
C ALA A 285 -2.62 -16.62 12.81
N PRO A 286 -3.63 -15.74 12.65
CA PRO A 286 -3.89 -14.68 13.63
C PRO A 286 -4.22 -15.19 15.02
N ARG A 287 -4.82 -16.39 15.16
CA ARG A 287 -5.14 -17.00 16.45
C ARG A 287 -3.90 -17.54 17.16
N LEU A 288 -3.03 -18.21 16.41
CA LEU A 288 -1.74 -18.68 16.93
C LEU A 288 -0.83 -17.49 17.30
N ASN A 289 -0.77 -16.46 16.48
CA ASN A 289 0.02 -15.26 16.75
C ASN A 289 -0.50 -14.42 17.94
N ALA A 290 -1.80 -14.50 18.27
CA ALA A 290 -2.38 -13.70 19.34
C ALA A 290 -1.77 -14.03 20.71
N VAL A 291 -1.57 -15.32 21.00
CA VAL A 291 -0.98 -15.77 22.29
C VAL A 291 0.50 -15.41 22.40
N GLY A 292 1.25 -15.40 21.32
CA GLY A 292 2.63 -14.93 21.31
C GLY A 292 2.75 -13.43 21.60
N ARG A 293 1.71 -12.64 21.32
CA ARG A 293 1.62 -11.20 21.64
C ARG A 293 1.17 -10.92 23.07
N LEU A 294 0.48 -11.87 23.71
CA LEU A 294 -0.16 -11.73 25.02
C LEU A 294 0.47 -12.64 26.10
N GLU A 295 1.62 -13.32 25.86
CA GLU A 295 2.49 -14.02 26.82
C GLU A 295 2.44 -15.56 26.87
N HIS A 296 1.73 -16.25 25.96
CA HIS A 296 1.53 -17.70 26.08
C HIS A 296 1.81 -18.51 24.80
N ALA A 297 2.88 -18.18 24.04
CA ALA A 297 3.20 -18.84 22.76
C ALA A 297 3.35 -20.38 22.88
N GLN A 298 3.84 -20.90 24.02
CA GLN A 298 3.94 -22.34 24.29
C GLN A 298 2.60 -23.05 24.19
N LEU A 299 1.47 -22.36 24.48
CA LEU A 299 0.12 -22.92 24.39
C LEU A 299 -0.26 -23.27 22.94
N ALA A 300 0.25 -22.50 21.96
CA ALA A 300 0.03 -22.78 20.55
C ALA A 300 0.76 -24.06 20.08
N VAL A 301 1.99 -24.29 20.54
CA VAL A 301 2.70 -25.57 20.32
C VAL A 301 1.92 -26.72 20.99
N GLU A 302 1.48 -26.54 22.22
CA GLU A 302 0.71 -27.54 22.95
C GLU A 302 -0.58 -27.93 22.22
N LEU A 303 -1.28 -26.97 21.61
CA LEU A 303 -2.41 -27.24 20.74
C LEU A 303 -2.05 -28.15 19.57
N LEU A 304 -0.99 -27.79 18.83
CA LEU A 304 -0.63 -28.47 17.58
C LEU A 304 -0.08 -29.89 17.79
N VAL A 305 0.46 -30.18 19.00
CA VAL A 305 1.07 -31.49 19.30
C VAL A 305 0.22 -32.42 20.17
N THR A 306 -0.91 -31.96 20.73
CA THR A 306 -1.78 -32.77 21.57
C THR A 306 -2.56 -33.81 20.77
N ASP A 307 -2.76 -34.99 21.34
CA ASP A 307 -3.66 -36.05 20.86
C ASP A 307 -5.01 -36.09 21.63
N ASP A 308 -5.13 -35.27 22.69
CA ASP A 308 -6.35 -35.16 23.50
C ASP A 308 -7.33 -34.14 22.88
N SER A 309 -8.47 -34.62 22.39
CA SER A 309 -9.49 -33.80 21.74
C SER A 309 -10.14 -32.78 22.70
N VAL A 310 -10.34 -33.11 23.97
CA VAL A 310 -10.95 -32.21 24.95
C VAL A 310 -9.98 -31.06 25.28
N LYS A 311 -8.71 -31.39 25.45
CA LYS A 311 -7.64 -30.41 25.65
C LYS A 311 -7.50 -29.50 24.43
N ALA A 312 -7.50 -30.06 23.23
CA ALA A 312 -7.43 -29.31 21.97
C ALA A 312 -8.58 -28.31 21.83
N GLU A 313 -9.82 -28.70 22.06
CA GLU A 313 -10.98 -27.80 22.00
C GLU A 313 -10.89 -26.67 23.02
N LYS A 314 -10.41 -26.93 24.24
CA LYS A 314 -10.22 -25.91 25.28
C LYS A 314 -9.16 -24.88 24.84
N ILE A 315 -7.99 -25.36 24.38
CA ILE A 315 -6.92 -24.48 23.92
C ILE A 315 -7.36 -23.67 22.69
N ALA A 316 -7.98 -24.30 21.68
CA ALA A 316 -8.47 -23.60 20.49
C ALA A 316 -9.50 -22.51 20.84
N ALA A 317 -10.39 -22.76 21.80
CA ALA A 317 -11.34 -21.76 22.30
C ALA A 317 -10.62 -20.60 23.01
N GLU A 318 -9.55 -20.89 23.75
CA GLU A 318 -8.71 -19.85 24.38
C GLU A 318 -7.99 -19.00 23.35
N LEU A 319 -7.32 -19.61 22.37
CA LEU A 319 -6.67 -18.87 21.27
C LEU A 319 -7.67 -17.97 20.51
N ASN A 320 -8.89 -18.45 20.31
CA ASN A 320 -9.94 -17.63 19.67
C ASN A 320 -10.36 -16.45 20.54
N ARG A 321 -10.45 -16.61 21.88
CA ARG A 321 -10.73 -15.48 22.80
C ARG A 321 -9.60 -14.43 22.76
N GLU A 322 -8.35 -14.89 22.85
CA GLU A 322 -7.19 -14.01 22.80
C GLU A 322 -7.11 -13.23 21.47
N ASN A 323 -7.42 -13.89 20.36
CA ASN A 323 -7.51 -13.23 19.07
C ASN A 323 -8.64 -12.18 19.02
N THR A 324 -9.80 -12.48 19.64
CA THR A 324 -10.91 -11.51 19.74
C THR A 324 -10.51 -10.31 20.59
N LEU A 325 -9.84 -10.53 21.72
CA LEU A 325 -9.30 -9.45 22.57
C LEU A 325 -8.28 -8.59 21.79
N ARG A 326 -7.35 -9.22 21.07
CA ARG A 326 -6.39 -8.51 20.23
C ARG A 326 -7.09 -7.66 19.15
N GLN A 327 -8.16 -8.19 18.53
CA GLN A 327 -8.94 -7.44 17.53
C GLN A 327 -9.61 -6.21 18.14
N GLU A 328 -10.16 -6.35 19.35
CA GLU A 328 -10.79 -5.25 20.08
C GLU A 328 -9.77 -4.16 20.45
N ILE A 329 -8.61 -4.55 21.00
CA ILE A 329 -7.51 -3.61 21.28
C ILE A 329 -7.05 -2.93 19.99
N SER A 330 -6.93 -3.66 18.87
CA SER A 330 -6.54 -3.08 17.57
C SER A 330 -7.57 -2.07 17.07
N ARG A 331 -8.87 -2.32 17.27
CA ARG A 331 -9.95 -1.41 16.90
C ARG A 331 -9.87 -0.12 17.72
N GLN A 332 -9.71 -0.23 19.04
CA GLN A 332 -9.60 0.93 19.93
C GLN A 332 -8.39 1.80 19.58
N ILE A 333 -7.21 1.18 19.38
CA ILE A 333 -6.00 1.94 18.98
C ILE A 333 -6.23 2.63 17.61
N MET A 334 -6.90 1.96 16.66
CA MET A 334 -7.18 2.54 15.35
C MET A 334 -8.09 3.77 15.46
N GLU A 335 -9.17 3.68 16.25
CA GLU A 335 -10.10 4.79 16.49
C GLU A 335 -9.42 5.97 17.17
N GLU A 336 -8.58 5.72 18.18
CA GLU A 336 -7.80 6.77 18.86
C GLU A 336 -6.76 7.40 17.92
N ALA A 337 -6.08 6.59 17.11
CA ALA A 337 -5.12 7.08 16.11
C ALA A 337 -5.80 7.96 15.07
N GLU A 338 -6.96 7.54 14.55
CA GLU A 338 -7.73 8.35 13.61
C GLU A 338 -8.28 9.65 14.23
N ALA A 339 -8.67 9.61 15.51
CA ALA A 339 -9.07 10.81 16.23
C ALA A 339 -7.90 11.81 16.43
N GLN A 340 -6.67 11.30 16.67
CA GLN A 340 -5.47 12.16 16.71
C GLN A 340 -5.18 12.75 15.32
N LEU A 341 -5.22 11.93 14.27
CA LEU A 341 -5.01 12.37 12.88
C LEU A 341 -6.01 13.46 12.46
N ALA A 342 -7.27 13.35 12.90
CA ALA A 342 -8.29 14.35 12.60
C ALA A 342 -8.04 15.72 13.24
N GLN A 343 -7.21 15.78 14.28
CA GLN A 343 -6.81 17.03 14.95
C GLN A 343 -5.54 17.65 14.35
N GLU A 344 -4.74 16.88 13.61
CA GLU A 344 -3.55 17.39 12.93
C GLU A 344 -3.93 18.15 11.65
N LYS A 345 -3.46 19.39 11.51
CA LYS A 345 -3.84 20.27 10.38
C LYS A 345 -3.28 19.82 9.02
N HIS A 346 -2.13 19.17 9.01
CA HIS A 346 -1.47 18.65 7.79
C HIS A 346 -0.71 17.37 8.11
N ILE A 347 -0.97 16.30 7.36
CA ILE A 347 -0.26 15.03 7.45
C ILE A 347 0.16 14.66 6.03
N ASP A 348 1.28 15.22 5.59
CA ASP A 348 1.68 15.13 4.18
C ASP A 348 2.83 14.16 3.93
N THR A 349 3.65 13.85 4.96
CA THR A 349 4.89 13.08 4.77
C THR A 349 4.89 11.72 5.48
N ALA A 350 4.46 11.69 6.75
CA ALA A 350 4.46 10.48 7.58
C ALA A 350 3.42 10.57 8.69
N ILE A 351 3.10 9.45 9.33
CA ILE A 351 2.24 9.37 10.51
C ILE A 351 3.12 8.98 11.71
N VAL A 352 3.22 9.84 12.70
CA VAL A 352 3.93 9.55 13.95
C VAL A 352 3.03 9.91 15.12
N LEU A 353 2.43 8.90 15.76
CA LEU A 353 1.45 9.06 16.85
C LEU A 353 1.90 8.32 18.10
N ALA A 354 1.48 8.83 19.26
CA ALA A 354 1.83 8.23 20.55
C ALA A 354 0.68 8.30 21.54
N SER A 355 0.57 7.27 22.41
CA SER A 355 -0.38 7.26 23.53
C SER A 355 0.12 6.38 24.67
N GLU A 356 -0.25 6.74 25.91
CA GLU A 356 0.09 5.97 27.14
C GLU A 356 -0.70 4.66 27.24
N GLY A 357 -1.91 4.58 26.65
CA GLY A 357 -2.78 3.41 26.73
C GLY A 357 -2.50 2.33 25.67
N TRP A 358 -1.63 2.57 24.71
CA TRP A 358 -1.46 1.65 23.57
C TRP A 358 -0.64 0.42 23.91
N HIS A 359 -1.18 -0.74 23.55
CA HIS A 359 -0.53 -2.02 23.81
C HIS A 359 0.63 -2.29 22.84
N GLN A 360 1.86 -2.42 23.35
CA GLN A 360 3.09 -2.60 22.56
C GLN A 360 3.04 -3.77 21.56
N GLY A 361 2.39 -4.89 21.92
CA GLY A 361 2.25 -6.06 21.04
C GLY A 361 1.27 -5.86 19.88
N VAL A 362 0.44 -4.79 19.90
CA VAL A 362 -0.65 -4.56 18.94
C VAL A 362 -0.41 -3.36 18.04
N ILE A 363 0.31 -2.33 18.49
CA ILE A 363 0.56 -1.10 17.71
C ILE A 363 1.12 -1.38 16.31
N GLY A 364 1.95 -2.41 16.13
CA GLY A 364 2.50 -2.78 14.82
C GLY A 364 1.45 -3.25 13.80
N ILE A 365 0.35 -3.88 14.28
CA ILE A 365 -0.78 -4.27 13.42
C ILE A 365 -1.54 -3.03 12.96
N VAL A 366 -1.77 -2.09 13.88
CA VAL A 366 -2.48 -0.85 13.57
C VAL A 366 -1.62 0.05 12.67
N ALA A 367 -0.30 0.11 12.89
CA ALA A 367 0.61 0.82 12.00
C ALA A 367 0.54 0.30 10.56
N SER A 368 0.50 -1.03 10.34
CA SER A 368 0.29 -1.60 9.00
C SER A 368 -1.03 -1.16 8.39
N ARG A 369 -2.14 -1.19 9.15
CA ARG A 369 -3.46 -0.75 8.66
C ARG A 369 -3.50 0.73 8.30
N LEU A 370 -2.78 1.58 9.03
CA LEU A 370 -2.67 3.00 8.71
C LEU A 370 -1.85 3.21 7.42
N VAL A 371 -0.76 2.43 7.22
CA VAL A 371 -0.03 2.43 5.94
C VAL A 371 -0.94 2.01 4.80
N ASP A 372 -1.71 0.92 4.95
CA ASP A 372 -2.64 0.45 3.92
C ASP A 372 -3.71 1.49 3.59
N LYS A 373 -4.23 2.20 4.62
CA LYS A 373 -5.29 3.19 4.45
C LYS A 373 -4.78 4.52 3.89
N TYR A 374 -3.64 5.02 4.38
CA TYR A 374 -3.16 6.37 4.08
C TYR A 374 -1.99 6.40 3.11
N HIS A 375 -1.37 5.26 2.85
CA HIS A 375 -0.14 5.10 2.07
C HIS A 375 0.95 6.09 2.50
N LEU A 376 1.20 6.12 3.81
CA LEU A 376 2.22 6.96 4.45
C LEU A 376 3.08 6.11 5.39
N PRO A 377 4.40 6.34 5.46
CA PRO A 377 5.23 5.75 6.50
C PRO A 377 4.63 6.04 7.88
N THR A 378 4.47 5.01 8.71
CA THR A 378 3.72 5.12 9.96
C THR A 378 4.50 4.57 11.14
N ILE A 379 4.61 5.36 12.21
CA ILE A 379 5.20 5.01 13.49
C ILE A 379 4.15 5.19 14.58
N LEU A 380 3.76 4.11 15.25
CA LEU A 380 2.91 4.15 16.43
C LEU A 380 3.72 3.84 17.68
N ILE A 381 3.57 4.67 18.71
CA ILE A 381 4.40 4.67 19.90
C ILE A 381 3.53 4.46 21.14
N SER A 382 3.90 3.45 21.93
CA SER A 382 3.39 3.22 23.29
C SER A 382 4.27 3.95 24.28
N LEU A 383 3.69 4.83 25.08
CA LEU A 383 4.37 5.56 26.17
C LEU A 383 4.16 4.81 27.49
N ASN A 384 5.24 4.52 28.20
CA ASN A 384 5.18 3.91 29.51
C ASN A 384 6.36 4.30 30.37
N ASN A 385 6.10 4.88 31.54
CA ASN A 385 7.10 5.27 32.55
C ASN A 385 8.29 6.08 31.96
N GLY A 386 8.01 7.08 31.13
CA GLY A 386 9.04 7.92 30.50
C GLY A 386 9.80 7.28 29.34
N VAL A 387 9.42 6.08 28.93
CA VAL A 387 9.98 5.36 27.78
C VAL A 387 8.96 5.32 26.65
N ALA A 388 9.38 5.69 25.45
CA ALA A 388 8.61 5.60 24.21
C ALA A 388 9.06 4.37 23.41
N LYS A 389 8.17 3.39 23.21
CA LYS A 389 8.41 2.19 22.40
C LYS A 389 7.57 2.23 21.13
N GLY A 390 8.24 2.29 19.97
CA GLY A 390 7.61 2.43 18.67
C GLY A 390 7.62 1.15 17.85
N SER A 391 6.55 0.97 17.07
CA SER A 391 6.48 0.01 15.97
C SER A 391 6.24 0.76 14.67
N CYS A 392 7.11 0.53 13.70
CA CYS A 392 7.21 1.29 12.48
C CYS A 392 6.84 0.43 11.27
N ARG A 393 6.13 1.01 10.31
CA ARG A 393 5.77 0.41 9.03
C ARG A 393 5.96 1.43 7.92
N SER A 394 6.33 0.97 6.72
CA SER A 394 6.66 1.86 5.61
C SER A 394 5.92 1.49 4.33
N ILE A 395 5.91 2.44 3.42
CA ILE A 395 5.57 2.23 2.01
C ILE A 395 6.80 1.70 1.25
N PRO A 396 6.64 1.05 0.08
CA PRO A 396 7.75 0.46 -0.67
C PRO A 396 8.89 1.42 -1.02
N ALA A 397 8.58 2.70 -1.22
CA ALA A 397 9.54 3.71 -1.63
C ALA A 397 10.52 4.17 -0.52
N LEU A 398 10.21 3.94 0.78
CA LEU A 398 11.04 4.38 1.89
C LEU A 398 11.71 3.20 2.60
N ASN A 399 13.05 3.18 2.62
CA ASN A 399 13.79 2.27 3.50
C ASN A 399 13.69 2.74 4.96
N LEU A 400 12.84 2.07 5.71
CA LEU A 400 12.52 2.44 7.09
C LEU A 400 13.71 2.28 8.04
N TYR A 401 14.56 1.25 7.82
CA TYR A 401 15.76 1.05 8.65
C TYR A 401 16.72 2.23 8.50
N GLU A 402 16.98 2.69 7.27
CA GLU A 402 17.84 3.87 7.05
C GLU A 402 17.25 5.14 7.64
N ALA A 403 15.92 5.30 7.54
CA ALA A 403 15.22 6.48 8.09
C ALA A 403 15.31 6.53 9.62
N ILE A 404 15.29 5.37 10.29
CA ILE A 404 15.43 5.26 11.75
C ILE A 404 16.91 5.39 12.16
N ASP A 405 17.84 4.79 11.40
CA ASP A 405 19.28 4.88 11.66
C ASP A 405 19.80 6.32 11.56
N ALA A 406 19.20 7.14 10.70
CA ALA A 406 19.52 8.57 10.61
C ALA A 406 19.26 9.32 11.93
N GLU A 407 18.34 8.81 12.76
CA GLU A 407 17.94 9.39 14.05
C GLU A 407 18.53 8.64 15.25
N ARG A 408 19.52 7.78 15.04
CA ARG A 408 20.12 6.89 16.06
C ARG A 408 20.62 7.57 17.33
N ASP A 409 21.00 8.84 17.24
CA ASP A 409 21.46 9.64 18.40
C ASP A 409 20.33 9.95 19.41
N LEU A 410 19.06 9.86 18.99
CA LEU A 410 17.88 10.02 19.84
C LEU A 410 17.39 8.68 20.41
N LEU A 411 17.85 7.55 19.87
CA LEU A 411 17.32 6.23 20.17
C LEU A 411 18.20 5.47 21.17
N THR A 412 17.55 4.79 22.13
CA THR A 412 18.23 3.86 23.05
C THR A 412 18.35 2.47 22.45
N GLN A 413 17.41 2.07 21.58
CA GLN A 413 17.40 0.80 20.87
C GLN A 413 16.59 0.93 19.58
N TYR A 414 17.05 0.34 18.49
CA TYR A 414 16.30 0.22 17.26
C TYR A 414 16.76 -1.00 16.46
N GLY A 415 15.93 -1.44 15.53
CA GLY A 415 16.24 -2.54 14.61
C GLY A 415 15.08 -2.84 13.69
N GLY A 416 15.36 -3.53 12.59
CA GLY A 416 14.33 -3.89 11.62
C GLY A 416 14.89 -4.06 10.22
N HIS A 417 14.00 -3.93 9.24
CA HIS A 417 14.25 -4.11 7.82
C HIS A 417 13.62 -2.97 7.01
N HIS A 418 13.68 -3.08 5.70
CA HIS A 418 13.18 -2.05 4.77
C HIS A 418 11.77 -1.55 5.07
N GLN A 419 10.80 -2.44 5.38
CA GLN A 419 9.39 -2.08 5.54
C GLN A 419 8.86 -2.14 6.98
N ALA A 420 9.59 -2.73 7.91
CA ALA A 420 9.15 -2.89 9.29
C ALA A 420 10.32 -2.76 10.25
N ALA A 421 10.14 -1.94 11.28
CA ALA A 421 11.15 -1.73 12.31
C ALA A 421 10.52 -1.49 13.68
N GLY A 422 11.36 -1.56 14.71
CA GLY A 422 11.03 -1.16 16.07
C GLY A 422 12.06 -0.17 16.60
N LEU A 423 11.64 0.69 17.50
CA LEU A 423 12.50 1.66 18.14
C LEU A 423 12.13 1.88 19.61
N THR A 424 13.08 2.38 20.37
CA THR A 424 12.90 2.81 21.77
C THR A 424 13.67 4.11 21.99
N LEU A 425 13.03 5.09 22.62
CA LEU A 425 13.65 6.37 22.98
C LEU A 425 13.08 6.91 24.29
N PRO A 426 13.77 7.84 24.99
CA PRO A 426 13.19 8.60 26.09
C PRO A 426 11.98 9.41 25.60
N ALA A 427 10.88 9.40 26.36
CA ALA A 427 9.64 10.08 25.95
C ALA A 427 9.83 11.60 25.75
N GLU A 428 10.76 12.20 26.44
CA GLU A 428 11.12 13.63 26.32
C GLU A 428 11.71 14.00 24.95
N LEU A 429 12.34 13.04 24.25
CA LEU A 429 12.94 13.24 22.93
C LEU A 429 11.95 13.00 21.78
N LEU A 430 10.74 12.54 22.08
CA LEU A 430 9.74 12.23 21.07
C LEU A 430 9.36 13.43 20.15
N PRO A 431 9.17 14.66 20.65
CA PRO A 431 8.88 15.79 19.78
C PRO A 431 9.98 16.07 18.74
N GLU A 432 11.25 15.96 19.17
CA GLU A 432 12.40 16.17 18.30
C GLU A 432 12.55 15.03 17.29
N PHE A 433 12.35 13.78 17.72
CA PHE A 433 12.33 12.62 16.83
C PHE A 433 11.24 12.80 15.76
N LYS A 434 10.00 13.16 16.16
CA LYS A 434 8.88 13.38 15.22
C LYS A 434 9.25 14.43 14.16
N ARG A 435 9.80 15.58 14.58
CA ARG A 435 10.21 16.66 13.67
C ARG A 435 11.25 16.17 12.65
N ARG A 436 12.33 15.57 13.13
CA ARG A 436 13.45 15.12 12.29
C ARG A 436 13.04 13.99 11.34
N PHE A 437 12.23 13.05 11.82
CA PHE A 437 11.70 11.97 10.96
C PHE A 437 10.85 12.51 9.82
N HIS A 438 9.97 13.49 10.07
CA HIS A 438 9.18 14.14 9.01
C HIS A 438 10.09 14.86 8.00
N GLU A 439 11.11 15.57 8.45
CA GLU A 439 12.08 16.24 7.57
C GLU A 439 12.87 15.24 6.71
N TYR A 440 13.30 14.12 7.30
CA TYR A 440 14.00 13.07 6.58
C TYR A 440 13.09 12.49 5.47
N VAL A 441 11.85 12.12 5.80
CA VAL A 441 10.91 11.55 4.84
C VAL A 441 10.61 12.55 3.71
N ALA A 442 10.36 13.82 4.02
CA ALA A 442 10.12 14.88 3.04
C ALA A 442 11.30 15.09 2.07
N GLN A 443 12.54 14.84 2.50
CA GLN A 443 13.73 14.94 1.65
C GLN A 443 13.93 13.70 0.77
N LYS A 444 13.42 12.54 1.17
CA LYS A 444 13.65 11.26 0.50
C LYS A 444 12.56 10.90 -0.51
N LEU A 445 11.33 11.29 -0.24
CA LEU A 445 10.17 10.90 -1.05
C LEU A 445 9.69 12.07 -1.93
N SER A 446 9.39 11.75 -3.17
CA SER A 446 8.68 12.62 -4.11
C SER A 446 7.15 12.49 -3.93
N PRO A 447 6.32 13.42 -4.42
CA PRO A 447 4.87 13.30 -4.38
C PRO A 447 4.33 12.01 -5.02
N GLU A 448 5.01 11.48 -6.03
CA GLU A 448 4.63 10.24 -6.74
C GLU A 448 4.81 9.00 -5.86
N ASP A 449 5.80 8.98 -4.97
CA ASP A 449 6.06 7.88 -4.05
C ASP A 449 4.93 7.64 -3.03
N TYR A 450 4.08 8.64 -2.81
CA TYR A 450 2.91 8.56 -1.93
C TYR A 450 1.66 8.02 -2.63
N LEU A 451 1.72 7.72 -3.93
CA LEU A 451 0.59 7.14 -4.66
C LEU A 451 0.68 5.61 -4.61
N PRO A 452 -0.35 4.92 -4.09
CA PRO A 452 -0.34 3.46 -4.08
C PRO A 452 -0.48 2.90 -5.49
N HIS A 453 0.24 1.83 -5.79
CA HIS A 453 0.18 1.14 -7.06
C HIS A 453 -0.73 -0.10 -6.98
N GLN A 454 -1.42 -0.41 -8.07
CA GLN A 454 -2.22 -1.60 -8.24
C GLN A 454 -1.85 -2.31 -9.53
N VAL A 455 -1.25 -3.49 -9.40
CA VAL A 455 -0.98 -4.35 -10.56
C VAL A 455 -2.30 -4.89 -11.11
N ILE A 456 -2.49 -4.77 -12.42
CA ILE A 456 -3.62 -5.33 -13.18
C ILE A 456 -3.08 -6.39 -14.13
N ASP A 457 -3.40 -7.64 -13.88
CA ASP A 457 -2.92 -8.76 -14.69
C ASP A 457 -3.59 -8.81 -16.08
N CYS A 458 -4.86 -8.39 -16.17
CA CYS A 458 -5.55 -8.36 -17.45
C CYS A 458 -6.72 -7.37 -17.44
N VAL A 459 -6.85 -6.61 -18.54
CA VAL A 459 -8.04 -5.78 -18.81
C VAL A 459 -9.00 -6.58 -19.69
N LEU A 460 -10.19 -6.86 -19.17
CA LEU A 460 -11.21 -7.64 -19.88
C LEU A 460 -12.07 -6.74 -20.79
N SER A 461 -12.37 -7.20 -21.99
CA SER A 461 -13.20 -6.45 -22.95
C SER A 461 -14.67 -6.34 -22.51
N GLY A 462 -15.16 -7.28 -21.73
CA GLY A 462 -16.57 -7.41 -21.36
C GLY A 462 -17.47 -7.95 -22.47
N SER A 463 -16.90 -8.43 -23.56
CA SER A 463 -17.66 -9.07 -24.67
C SER A 463 -18.16 -10.47 -24.30
N SER A 464 -17.48 -11.13 -23.36
CA SER A 464 -17.87 -12.43 -22.82
C SER A 464 -18.11 -12.34 -21.31
N GLU A 465 -18.99 -13.19 -20.81
CA GLU A 465 -19.23 -13.35 -19.38
C GLU A 465 -18.02 -14.03 -18.70
N ILE A 466 -17.70 -13.62 -17.47
CA ILE A 466 -16.78 -14.37 -16.60
C ILE A 466 -17.55 -15.57 -16.07
N SER A 467 -17.24 -16.76 -16.54
CA SER A 467 -17.95 -17.97 -16.18
C SER A 467 -17.45 -18.60 -14.88
N ILE A 468 -18.27 -19.44 -14.26
CA ILE A 468 -17.84 -20.28 -13.11
C ILE A 468 -16.65 -21.16 -13.51
N ARG A 469 -16.62 -21.68 -14.74
CA ARG A 469 -15.51 -22.48 -15.27
C ARG A 469 -14.20 -21.70 -15.31
N ASP A 470 -14.24 -20.41 -15.67
CA ASP A 470 -13.03 -19.56 -15.62
C ASP A 470 -12.51 -19.43 -14.19
N LEU A 471 -13.40 -19.28 -13.21
CA LEU A 471 -13.02 -19.20 -11.81
C LEU A 471 -12.46 -20.52 -11.26
N GLU A 472 -13.01 -21.65 -11.66
CA GLU A 472 -12.47 -22.98 -11.33
C GLU A 472 -11.05 -23.15 -11.88
N GLN A 473 -10.78 -22.63 -13.07
CA GLN A 473 -9.44 -22.67 -13.67
C GLN A 473 -8.49 -21.65 -13.03
N LEU A 474 -8.97 -20.46 -12.67
CA LEU A 474 -8.18 -19.50 -11.88
C LEU A 474 -7.78 -20.06 -10.51
N ALA A 475 -8.62 -20.92 -9.92
CA ALA A 475 -8.28 -21.60 -8.66
C ALA A 475 -7.04 -22.52 -8.78
N LEU A 476 -6.64 -22.94 -9.99
CA LEU A 476 -5.38 -23.66 -10.21
C LEU A 476 -4.14 -22.82 -9.93
N LEU A 477 -4.27 -21.50 -9.89
CA LEU A 477 -3.18 -20.58 -9.49
C LEU A 477 -2.91 -20.60 -7.98
N GLU A 478 -3.84 -21.14 -7.16
CA GLU A 478 -3.60 -21.34 -5.72
C GLU A 478 -2.45 -22.36 -5.48
N PRO A 479 -1.71 -22.23 -4.37
CA PRO A 479 -1.84 -21.24 -3.30
C PRO A 479 -1.33 -19.85 -3.72
N CYS A 480 -2.12 -18.83 -3.46
CA CYS A 480 -1.75 -17.43 -3.70
C CYS A 480 -1.11 -16.80 -2.44
N GLY A 481 -0.21 -15.85 -2.64
CA GLY A 481 0.50 -15.13 -1.59
C GLY A 481 1.68 -14.33 -2.13
N CYS A 482 2.74 -14.18 -1.34
CA CYS A 482 3.94 -13.46 -1.74
C CYS A 482 4.53 -14.04 -3.04
N GLU A 483 4.89 -13.19 -4.00
CA GLU A 483 5.38 -13.52 -5.36
C GLU A 483 4.46 -14.41 -6.22
N ASN A 484 3.29 -14.79 -5.71
CA ASN A 484 2.24 -15.46 -6.45
C ASN A 484 0.88 -14.88 -6.04
N GLN A 485 0.67 -13.59 -6.25
CA GLN A 485 -0.54 -12.89 -5.84
C GLN A 485 -1.78 -13.40 -6.59
N ALA A 486 -2.94 -13.32 -5.93
CA ALA A 486 -4.21 -13.59 -6.60
C ALA A 486 -4.41 -12.57 -7.75
N PRO A 487 -4.77 -13.03 -8.96
CA PRO A 487 -4.82 -12.15 -10.12
C PRO A 487 -5.89 -11.08 -9.98
N VAL A 488 -5.56 -9.88 -10.45
CA VAL A 488 -6.44 -8.73 -10.50
C VAL A 488 -6.79 -8.40 -11.95
N PHE A 489 -8.08 -8.37 -12.23
CA PHE A 489 -8.64 -8.01 -13.53
C PHE A 489 -9.20 -6.60 -13.49
N ALA A 490 -9.39 -6.00 -14.65
CA ALA A 490 -10.09 -4.74 -14.75
C ALA A 490 -11.13 -4.72 -15.87
N PHE A 491 -12.23 -4.04 -15.62
CA PHE A 491 -13.12 -3.52 -16.66
C PHE A 491 -12.89 -2.02 -16.81
N ARG A 492 -12.71 -1.58 -18.05
CA ARG A 492 -12.74 -0.17 -18.40
C ARG A 492 -14.18 0.26 -18.68
N GLN A 493 -14.56 1.48 -18.33
CA GLN A 493 -15.87 2.05 -18.65
C GLN A 493 -17.03 1.12 -18.27
N ALA A 494 -17.05 0.59 -17.07
CA ALA A 494 -18.17 -0.17 -16.54
C ALA A 494 -19.21 0.77 -15.92
N LEU A 495 -20.49 0.41 -16.06
CA LEU A 495 -21.59 1.14 -15.46
C LEU A 495 -21.83 0.63 -14.03
N LEU A 496 -21.77 1.52 -13.04
CA LEU A 496 -22.03 1.19 -11.64
C LEU A 496 -23.37 1.75 -11.19
N HIS A 497 -24.18 0.92 -10.55
CA HIS A 497 -25.48 1.33 -10.00
C HIS A 497 -25.83 0.54 -8.74
N ASN A 498 -26.92 0.93 -8.05
CA ASN A 498 -27.37 0.31 -6.79
C ASN A 498 -26.28 0.29 -5.70
N GLN A 499 -25.52 1.38 -5.60
CA GLN A 499 -24.46 1.50 -4.61
C GLN A 499 -25.04 1.63 -3.20
N ARG A 500 -24.50 0.86 -2.25
CA ARG A 500 -24.94 0.91 -0.85
C ARG A 500 -23.89 0.40 0.12
N ALA A 501 -23.96 0.91 1.34
CA ALA A 501 -23.19 0.38 2.45
C ALA A 501 -23.78 -0.94 2.97
N MET A 502 -22.94 -1.94 3.21
CA MET A 502 -23.34 -3.25 3.73
C MET A 502 -22.45 -3.72 4.89
N GLY A 503 -22.84 -4.83 5.50
CA GLY A 503 -22.21 -5.40 6.69
C GLY A 503 -22.86 -4.92 7.99
N LYS A 504 -22.53 -5.56 9.12
CA LYS A 504 -23.10 -5.24 10.43
C LYS A 504 -22.78 -3.79 10.85
N GLU A 505 -21.58 -3.33 10.54
CA GLU A 505 -21.07 -1.98 10.84
C GLU A 505 -21.27 -1.01 9.67
N ARG A 506 -21.87 -1.47 8.55
CA ARG A 506 -22.07 -0.69 7.32
C ARG A 506 -20.78 -0.07 6.75
N ASN A 507 -19.65 -0.75 6.92
CA ASN A 507 -18.33 -0.30 6.51
C ASN A 507 -17.86 -0.84 5.16
N HIS A 508 -18.65 -1.73 4.51
CA HIS A 508 -18.33 -2.29 3.20
C HIS A 508 -19.21 -1.67 2.12
N LEU A 509 -18.66 -1.50 0.92
CA LEU A 509 -19.38 -0.99 -0.25
C LEU A 509 -19.86 -2.16 -1.11
N GLN A 510 -21.13 -2.14 -1.48
CA GLN A 510 -21.74 -3.03 -2.46
C GLN A 510 -22.31 -2.23 -3.61
N PHE A 511 -22.21 -2.74 -4.83
CA PHE A 511 -22.78 -2.16 -6.05
C PHE A 511 -23.10 -3.24 -7.06
N VAL A 512 -23.81 -2.88 -8.12
CA VAL A 512 -23.95 -3.68 -9.33
C VAL A 512 -23.06 -3.07 -10.42
N LEU A 513 -22.36 -3.90 -11.18
CA LEU A 513 -21.48 -3.51 -12.26
C LEU A 513 -21.97 -4.12 -13.55
N ASP A 514 -22.33 -3.29 -14.52
CA ASP A 514 -22.69 -3.73 -15.87
C ASP A 514 -21.54 -3.48 -16.84
N LYS A 515 -21.22 -4.49 -17.64
CA LYS A 515 -20.23 -4.39 -18.71
C LYS A 515 -20.68 -5.19 -19.92
N GLY A 516 -20.97 -4.51 -21.03
CA GLY A 516 -21.61 -5.12 -22.19
C GLY A 516 -23.01 -5.60 -21.84
N TYR A 517 -23.26 -6.89 -22.05
CA TYR A 517 -24.55 -7.55 -21.70
C TYR A 517 -24.52 -8.24 -20.33
N ASN A 518 -23.40 -8.15 -19.62
CA ASN A 518 -23.18 -8.88 -18.37
C ASN A 518 -23.34 -7.95 -17.16
N SER A 519 -23.98 -8.47 -16.11
CA SER A 519 -24.20 -7.77 -14.84
C SER A 519 -23.63 -8.57 -13.69
N TYR A 520 -22.80 -7.93 -12.85
CA TYR A 520 -22.11 -8.56 -11.75
C TYR A 520 -22.38 -7.86 -10.44
N ARG A 521 -22.45 -8.62 -9.36
CA ARG A 521 -22.44 -8.06 -8.01
C ARG A 521 -21.01 -7.69 -7.62
N GLY A 522 -20.77 -6.40 -7.39
CA GLY A 522 -19.51 -5.87 -6.88
C GLY A 522 -19.53 -5.71 -5.36
N LEU A 523 -18.39 -5.98 -4.72
CA LEU A 523 -18.17 -5.80 -3.29
C LEU A 523 -16.78 -5.21 -3.06
N MET A 524 -16.67 -4.16 -2.25
CA MET A 524 -15.40 -3.59 -1.83
C MET A 524 -15.35 -3.51 -0.31
N TRP A 525 -14.40 -4.24 0.30
CA TRP A 525 -14.29 -4.36 1.74
C TRP A 525 -13.75 -3.09 2.39
N ASN A 526 -14.37 -2.64 3.50
CA ASN A 526 -13.95 -1.48 4.30
C ASN A 526 -13.83 -0.15 3.52
N ASN A 527 -14.63 0.02 2.48
CA ASN A 527 -14.62 1.20 1.60
C ASN A 527 -16.02 1.84 1.44
N ALA A 528 -16.88 1.73 2.45
CA ALA A 528 -18.18 2.40 2.42
C ALA A 528 -18.05 3.94 2.45
N ASP A 529 -16.92 4.47 2.86
CA ASP A 529 -16.55 5.89 2.82
C ASP A 529 -16.44 6.47 1.39
N LEU A 530 -16.37 5.62 0.38
CA LEU A 530 -16.49 6.02 -1.03
C LEU A 530 -17.93 6.35 -1.44
N LEU A 531 -18.94 5.85 -0.71
CA LEU A 531 -20.35 5.99 -1.10
C LEU A 531 -20.80 7.45 -1.31
N PRO A 532 -20.39 8.45 -0.51
CA PRO A 532 -20.73 9.85 -0.76
C PRO A 532 -20.21 10.42 -2.08
N TYR A 533 -19.21 9.78 -2.69
CA TYR A 533 -18.59 10.19 -3.96
C TYR A 533 -19.12 9.39 -5.16
N MET A 534 -20.01 8.43 -4.92
CA MET A 534 -20.64 7.62 -5.96
C MET A 534 -22.04 8.11 -6.27
N PHE A 535 -22.44 7.99 -7.51
CA PHE A 535 -23.78 8.34 -7.96
C PHE A 535 -24.37 7.25 -8.86
N GLU A 536 -25.66 7.21 -8.96
CA GLU A 536 -26.37 6.19 -9.74
C GLU A 536 -26.00 6.28 -11.23
N ASN A 537 -25.74 5.14 -11.85
CA ASN A 537 -25.28 5.04 -13.24
C ASN A 537 -23.92 5.71 -13.52
N MET A 538 -23.04 5.67 -12.54
CA MET A 538 -21.66 6.17 -12.68
C MET A 538 -20.86 5.27 -13.62
N VAL A 539 -20.14 5.87 -14.58
CA VAL A 539 -19.18 5.16 -15.42
C VAL A 539 -17.81 5.19 -14.74
N ALA A 540 -17.20 4.03 -14.56
CA ALA A 540 -15.91 3.90 -13.89
C ALA A 540 -15.07 2.74 -14.47
N ASP A 541 -13.77 2.84 -14.29
CA ASP A 541 -12.85 1.71 -14.43
C ASP A 541 -12.80 0.97 -13.09
N VAL A 542 -12.99 -0.33 -13.09
CA VAL A 542 -13.03 -1.14 -11.87
C VAL A 542 -12.01 -2.25 -11.96
N ALA A 543 -11.07 -2.25 -11.00
CA ALA A 543 -10.16 -3.37 -10.78
C ALA A 543 -10.74 -4.31 -9.74
N PHE A 544 -10.69 -5.61 -9.98
CA PHE A 544 -11.35 -6.60 -9.15
C PHE A 544 -10.69 -7.97 -9.21
N GLN A 545 -10.97 -8.77 -8.18
CA GLN A 545 -10.73 -10.21 -8.15
C GLN A 545 -12.08 -10.91 -8.28
N PRO A 546 -12.33 -11.76 -9.29
CA PRO A 546 -13.55 -12.50 -9.39
C PRO A 546 -13.54 -13.67 -8.40
N LYS A 547 -14.65 -13.90 -7.71
CA LYS A 547 -14.82 -14.97 -6.71
C LYS A 547 -16.13 -15.73 -6.96
N ILE A 548 -16.15 -16.99 -6.62
CA ILE A 548 -17.38 -17.79 -6.58
C ILE A 548 -18.13 -17.41 -5.29
N ASN A 549 -19.36 -17.00 -5.43
CA ASN A 549 -20.27 -16.75 -4.31
C ASN A 549 -21.38 -17.79 -4.30
N VAL A 550 -21.56 -18.46 -3.18
CA VAL A 550 -22.65 -19.43 -2.97
C VAL A 550 -23.60 -18.87 -1.92
N TRP A 551 -24.82 -18.58 -2.34
CA TRP A 551 -25.86 -18.07 -1.45
C TRP A 551 -27.20 -18.76 -1.77
N ASN A 552 -27.88 -19.28 -0.74
CA ASN A 552 -29.15 -20.02 -0.89
C ASN A 552 -29.10 -21.14 -1.95
N ASN A 553 -28.01 -21.89 -2.05
CA ASN A 553 -27.72 -22.91 -3.06
C ASN A 553 -27.63 -22.41 -4.51
N GLU A 554 -27.58 -21.10 -4.71
CA GLU A 554 -27.25 -20.50 -5.99
C GLU A 554 -25.77 -20.13 -6.04
N THR A 555 -25.11 -20.51 -7.12
CA THR A 555 -23.71 -20.18 -7.37
C THR A 555 -23.64 -19.06 -8.40
N SER A 556 -22.93 -18.01 -8.07
CA SER A 556 -22.78 -16.82 -8.92
C SER A 556 -21.35 -16.26 -8.88
N VAL A 557 -21.00 -15.51 -9.92
CA VAL A 557 -19.75 -14.73 -9.92
C VAL A 557 -19.97 -13.43 -9.15
N GLN A 558 -19.08 -13.17 -8.20
CA GLN A 558 -19.01 -11.91 -7.49
C GLN A 558 -17.66 -11.25 -7.76
N LEU A 559 -17.64 -9.93 -7.99
CA LEU A 559 -16.43 -9.16 -8.19
C LEU A 559 -16.01 -8.50 -6.89
N GLN A 560 -14.89 -8.93 -6.32
CA GLN A 560 -14.29 -8.26 -5.17
C GLN A 560 -13.44 -7.10 -5.69
N ALA A 561 -14.00 -5.89 -5.70
CA ALA A 561 -13.31 -4.70 -6.17
C ALA A 561 -12.16 -4.33 -5.24
N VAL A 562 -11.04 -3.94 -5.84
CA VAL A 562 -9.82 -3.51 -5.15
C VAL A 562 -9.48 -2.05 -5.45
N SER A 563 -9.98 -1.52 -6.58
CA SER A 563 -9.83 -0.11 -6.97
C SER A 563 -10.96 0.30 -7.92
N ILE A 564 -11.46 1.51 -7.76
CA ILE A 564 -12.46 2.12 -8.64
C ILE A 564 -11.92 3.48 -9.07
N HIS A 565 -11.76 3.66 -10.39
CA HIS A 565 -11.38 4.93 -10.98
C HIS A 565 -12.58 5.50 -11.72
N GLN A 566 -13.08 6.61 -11.25
CA GLN A 566 -14.14 7.30 -11.93
C GLN A 566 -13.61 7.88 -13.25
N GLN A 567 -14.29 7.61 -14.34
CA GLN A 567 -13.94 8.22 -15.63
C GLN A 567 -14.65 9.55 -15.82
N VAL A 568 -13.84 10.57 -16.07
CA VAL A 568 -14.27 11.82 -16.63
C VAL A 568 -13.92 11.80 -18.14
N THR A 569 -14.89 12.05 -18.99
CA THR A 569 -14.59 12.24 -20.41
C THR A 569 -14.01 13.64 -20.59
N LEU A 570 -12.79 13.72 -21.10
CA LEU A 570 -12.11 14.99 -21.34
C LEU A 570 -12.11 15.34 -22.83
N GLY A 571 -12.84 16.38 -23.21
CA GLY A 571 -12.77 17.02 -24.51
C GLY A 571 -11.61 18.04 -24.52
N ASP A 572 -10.61 17.83 -25.35
CA ASP A 572 -9.50 18.78 -25.49
C ASP A 572 -9.65 19.56 -26.80
N MET A 573 -10.14 20.78 -26.71
CA MET A 573 -10.37 21.67 -27.86
C MET A 573 -9.35 22.80 -27.93
N ARG A 574 -8.26 22.76 -27.16
CA ARG A 574 -7.23 23.81 -27.09
C ARG A 574 -6.55 24.10 -28.43
N GLN A 575 -6.54 23.10 -29.30
CA GLN A 575 -5.93 23.18 -30.65
C GLN A 575 -6.99 23.28 -31.77
N ALA A 576 -8.26 23.43 -31.43
CA ALA A 576 -9.32 23.55 -32.44
C ALA A 576 -9.13 24.80 -33.29
N ALA A 577 -9.31 24.68 -34.61
CA ALA A 577 -9.24 25.81 -35.55
C ALA A 577 -10.48 26.71 -35.50
N GLU A 578 -11.56 26.24 -34.87
CA GLU A 578 -12.79 26.99 -34.75
C GLU A 578 -12.76 27.95 -33.55
N ASP A 579 -13.55 29.05 -33.67
CA ASP A 579 -13.73 30.00 -32.58
C ASP A 579 -14.34 29.37 -31.34
N LYS A 580 -13.75 29.65 -30.18
CA LYS A 580 -14.17 29.02 -28.91
C LYS A 580 -15.64 29.28 -28.54
N TRP A 581 -16.18 30.44 -28.91
CA TRP A 581 -17.57 30.80 -28.64
C TRP A 581 -18.54 29.97 -29.48
N ARG A 582 -18.15 29.69 -30.72
CA ARG A 582 -18.92 28.79 -31.60
C ARG A 582 -18.90 27.34 -31.09
N LEU A 583 -17.75 26.91 -30.61
CA LEU A 583 -17.63 25.59 -29.94
C LEU A 583 -18.50 25.50 -28.68
N LEU A 584 -18.47 26.54 -27.81
CA LEU A 584 -19.32 26.62 -26.64
C LEU A 584 -20.81 26.52 -27.00
N LEU A 585 -21.26 27.31 -28.00
CA LEU A 585 -22.65 27.24 -28.48
C LEU A 585 -23.00 25.88 -29.08
N GLY A 586 -22.00 25.19 -29.68
CA GLY A 586 -22.16 23.81 -30.11
C GLY A 586 -22.45 22.84 -28.97
N LEU A 587 -21.69 22.96 -27.87
CA LEU A 587 -21.91 22.17 -26.66
C LEU A 587 -23.27 22.44 -26.01
N VAL A 588 -23.65 23.70 -25.91
CA VAL A 588 -24.98 24.13 -25.38
C VAL A 588 -26.14 23.60 -26.21
N LYS A 589 -25.97 23.38 -27.51
CA LYS A 589 -27.00 22.76 -28.36
C LYS A 589 -27.18 21.27 -28.16
N VAL A 590 -26.13 20.60 -27.68
CA VAL A 590 -26.10 19.14 -27.49
C VAL A 590 -26.49 18.75 -26.06
N HIS A 591 -26.13 19.58 -25.09
CA HIS A 591 -26.32 19.35 -23.67
C HIS A 591 -27.38 20.29 -23.09
N ASN A 592 -28.29 19.74 -22.27
CA ASN A 592 -29.37 20.53 -21.64
C ASN A 592 -28.86 21.40 -20.49
N LYS A 593 -27.67 21.11 -19.94
CA LYS A 593 -27.10 21.87 -18.82
C LYS A 593 -25.58 21.91 -18.95
N VAL A 594 -25.04 23.03 -19.37
CA VAL A 594 -23.61 23.31 -19.50
C VAL A 594 -23.17 24.24 -18.39
N LEU A 595 -22.17 23.84 -17.61
CA LEU A 595 -21.55 24.65 -16.57
C LEU A 595 -20.18 25.12 -17.03
N ALA A 596 -20.02 26.42 -17.27
CA ALA A 596 -18.77 26.97 -17.78
C ALA A 596 -18.00 27.73 -16.70
N TYR A 597 -16.73 27.38 -16.52
CA TYR A 597 -15.80 28.03 -15.61
C TYR A 597 -15.01 29.10 -16.33
N THR A 598 -15.00 30.29 -15.76
CA THR A 598 -14.27 31.45 -16.28
C THR A 598 -13.71 32.30 -15.14
N GLU A 599 -12.59 32.97 -15.36
CA GLU A 599 -12.03 33.96 -14.43
C GLU A 599 -12.89 35.25 -14.40
N ASP A 600 -13.47 35.60 -15.54
CA ASP A 600 -14.25 36.84 -15.70
C ASP A 600 -15.56 36.57 -16.44
N LYS A 601 -16.66 36.51 -15.68
CA LYS A 601 -18.02 36.29 -16.21
C LYS A 601 -18.47 37.42 -17.17
N GLN A 602 -17.87 38.60 -17.08
CA GLN A 602 -18.23 39.77 -17.93
C GLN A 602 -17.50 39.73 -19.27
N SER A 603 -16.47 38.87 -19.43
CA SER A 603 -15.72 38.72 -20.66
C SER A 603 -16.49 37.99 -21.77
N LEU A 604 -17.60 37.32 -21.44
CA LEU A 604 -18.38 36.58 -22.43
C LEU A 604 -19.18 37.56 -23.36
N PRO A 605 -19.16 37.32 -24.68
CA PRO A 605 -19.96 38.11 -25.61
C PRO A 605 -21.46 38.04 -25.31
N ALA A 606 -22.12 39.19 -25.32
CA ALA A 606 -23.55 39.24 -25.01
C ALA A 606 -24.40 38.39 -25.97
N GLU A 607 -24.00 38.23 -27.21
CA GLU A 607 -24.67 37.37 -28.21
C GLU A 607 -24.60 35.89 -27.81
N VAL A 608 -23.45 35.46 -27.22
CA VAL A 608 -23.27 34.07 -26.74
C VAL A 608 -24.21 33.81 -25.57
N LEU A 609 -24.26 34.73 -24.59
CA LEU A 609 -25.16 34.62 -23.45
C LEU A 609 -26.63 34.61 -23.86
N GLN A 610 -27.02 35.47 -24.79
CA GLN A 610 -28.38 35.50 -25.29
C GLN A 610 -28.80 34.23 -26.02
N THR A 611 -27.85 33.67 -26.82
CA THR A 611 -28.10 32.46 -27.62
C THR A 611 -28.13 31.19 -26.72
N ALA A 612 -27.28 31.15 -25.70
CA ALA A 612 -27.16 30.01 -24.79
C ALA A 612 -28.34 29.95 -23.80
N GLY A 613 -28.86 31.12 -23.37
CA GLY A 613 -30.01 31.20 -22.44
C GLY A 613 -29.80 30.41 -21.15
N ASP A 614 -30.86 29.74 -20.68
CA ASP A 614 -30.87 28.97 -19.44
C ASP A 614 -30.08 27.65 -19.51
N TYR A 615 -29.56 27.27 -20.68
CA TYR A 615 -28.78 26.07 -20.86
C TYR A 615 -27.30 26.24 -20.45
N LEU A 616 -26.83 27.50 -20.28
CA LEU A 616 -25.47 27.84 -19.87
C LEU A 616 -25.46 28.52 -18.51
N GLU A 617 -24.79 27.88 -17.57
CA GLU A 617 -24.51 28.43 -16.25
C GLU A 617 -23.04 28.85 -16.15
N LEU A 618 -22.76 30.05 -15.64
CA LEU A 618 -21.39 30.55 -15.46
C LEU A 618 -20.98 30.53 -13.99
N ALA A 619 -19.78 30.03 -13.74
CA ALA A 619 -19.15 30.08 -12.43
C ALA A 619 -17.69 30.59 -12.54
N SER A 620 -17.23 31.35 -11.55
CA SER A 620 -15.81 31.61 -11.43
C SER A 620 -15.08 30.37 -10.90
N TYR A 621 -13.76 30.27 -11.12
CA TYR A 621 -12.95 29.18 -10.55
C TYR A 621 -12.99 29.16 -9.01
N GLU A 622 -13.17 30.33 -8.37
CA GLU A 622 -13.34 30.43 -6.91
C GLU A 622 -14.71 29.89 -6.47
N GLU A 623 -15.79 30.26 -7.15
CA GLU A 623 -17.14 29.71 -6.90
C GLU A 623 -17.18 28.21 -7.14
N ALA A 624 -16.50 27.75 -8.18
CA ALA A 624 -16.35 26.33 -8.51
C ALA A 624 -15.67 25.54 -7.37
N ALA A 625 -14.73 26.16 -6.68
CA ALA A 625 -14.05 25.53 -5.53
C ALA A 625 -14.98 25.23 -4.35
N GLY A 626 -16.04 26.00 -4.17
CA GLY A 626 -17.07 25.84 -3.13
C GLY A 626 -18.36 25.14 -3.60
N MET A 627 -18.43 24.70 -4.85
CA MET A 627 -19.63 24.14 -5.44
C MET A 627 -19.98 22.77 -4.86
N SER A 628 -21.27 22.52 -4.60
CA SER A 628 -21.72 21.23 -4.09
C SER A 628 -21.62 20.13 -5.16
N GLN A 629 -21.39 18.91 -4.73
CA GLN A 629 -21.34 17.73 -5.58
C GLN A 629 -22.64 17.55 -6.39
N GLU A 630 -23.80 17.78 -5.77
CA GLU A 630 -25.11 17.67 -6.41
C GLU A 630 -25.22 18.61 -7.62
N ARG A 631 -24.75 19.86 -7.50
CA ARG A 631 -24.78 20.84 -8.58
C ARG A 631 -23.86 20.45 -9.73
N LEU A 632 -22.68 19.91 -9.44
CA LEU A 632 -21.75 19.41 -10.45
C LEU A 632 -22.28 18.18 -11.19
N GLN A 633 -22.94 17.27 -10.49
CA GLN A 633 -23.54 16.08 -11.09
C GLN A 633 -24.75 16.39 -11.97
N GLN A 634 -25.43 17.52 -11.76
CA GLN A 634 -26.51 17.99 -12.61
C GLN A 634 -26.00 18.57 -13.94
N ALA A 635 -24.77 19.02 -14.02
CA ALA A 635 -24.16 19.47 -15.27
C ALA A 635 -23.92 18.26 -16.20
N GLU A 636 -24.42 18.33 -17.41
CA GLU A 636 -24.15 17.34 -18.45
C GLU A 636 -22.76 17.53 -19.06
N GLU A 637 -22.30 18.80 -19.11
CA GLU A 637 -20.98 19.19 -19.60
C GLU A 637 -20.41 20.30 -18.72
N ILE A 638 -19.15 20.19 -18.34
CA ILE A 638 -18.38 21.24 -17.65
C ILE A 638 -17.33 21.79 -18.62
N VAL A 639 -17.33 23.09 -18.84
CA VAL A 639 -16.46 23.73 -19.81
C VAL A 639 -15.49 24.66 -19.09
N LEU A 640 -14.18 24.48 -19.33
CA LEU A 640 -13.15 25.43 -18.89
C LEU A 640 -12.88 26.42 -20.02
N LEU A 641 -13.40 27.64 -19.86
CA LEU A 641 -13.40 28.67 -20.93
C LEU A 641 -12.07 29.39 -21.04
N ASP A 642 -11.36 29.59 -19.95
CA ASP A 642 -10.08 30.27 -19.92
C ASP A 642 -9.10 29.60 -18.95
N LEU A 643 -7.83 29.96 -19.04
CA LEU A 643 -6.75 29.40 -18.26
C LEU A 643 -6.89 29.76 -16.78
N PRO A 644 -7.02 28.77 -15.88
CA PRO A 644 -7.11 29.03 -14.44
C PRO A 644 -5.78 29.49 -13.85
N ALA A 645 -5.85 30.34 -12.82
CA ALA A 645 -4.74 30.72 -11.97
C ALA A 645 -4.31 29.63 -10.95
N TYR A 646 -4.90 28.45 -11.06
CA TYR A 646 -4.65 27.26 -10.24
C TYR A 646 -4.16 26.11 -11.12
N PRO A 647 -3.41 25.12 -10.56
CA PRO A 647 -3.00 23.95 -11.33
C PRO A 647 -4.20 23.21 -11.93
N LEU A 648 -4.21 23.01 -13.22
CA LEU A 648 -5.29 22.32 -13.94
C LEU A 648 -5.47 20.88 -13.47
N ALA A 649 -4.37 20.22 -13.09
CA ALA A 649 -4.36 18.89 -12.51
C ALA A 649 -5.23 18.82 -11.22
N ASP A 650 -5.16 19.82 -10.36
CA ASP A 650 -5.95 19.87 -9.12
C ASP A 650 -7.43 20.12 -9.41
N ILE A 651 -7.73 20.93 -10.41
CA ILE A 651 -9.12 21.16 -10.86
C ILE A 651 -9.68 19.86 -11.42
N MET A 652 -8.96 19.16 -12.30
CA MET A 652 -9.40 17.89 -12.89
C MET A 652 -9.60 16.82 -11.83
N ARG A 653 -8.66 16.71 -10.86
CA ARG A 653 -8.80 15.79 -9.73
C ARG A 653 -10.06 16.07 -8.92
N ARG A 654 -10.35 17.33 -8.61
CA ARG A 654 -11.55 17.73 -7.89
C ARG A 654 -12.82 17.42 -8.68
N LEU A 655 -12.90 17.79 -9.95
CA LEU A 655 -14.06 17.52 -10.81
C LEU A 655 -14.34 16.02 -10.90
N ARG A 656 -13.31 15.21 -11.04
CA ARG A 656 -13.40 13.75 -11.02
C ARG A 656 -13.97 13.24 -9.68
N GLN A 657 -13.39 13.67 -8.55
CA GLN A 657 -13.83 13.27 -7.20
C GLN A 657 -15.27 13.69 -6.89
N GLN A 658 -15.75 14.76 -7.49
CA GLN A 658 -17.11 15.29 -7.30
C GLN A 658 -18.12 14.75 -8.31
N GLY A 659 -17.72 13.85 -9.20
CA GLY A 659 -18.62 13.14 -10.09
C GLY A 659 -18.95 13.88 -11.38
N ALA A 660 -18.07 14.77 -11.86
CA ALA A 660 -18.19 15.33 -13.21
C ALA A 660 -18.17 14.19 -14.24
N LYS A 661 -19.06 14.28 -15.24
CA LYS A 661 -19.19 13.27 -16.32
C LYS A 661 -18.35 13.65 -17.53
N HIS A 662 -18.48 14.88 -17.97
CA HIS A 662 -17.81 15.41 -19.15
C HIS A 662 -17.17 16.74 -18.81
N VAL A 663 -15.91 16.93 -19.23
CA VAL A 663 -15.18 18.18 -19.06
C VAL A 663 -14.56 18.54 -20.40
N THR A 664 -14.75 19.77 -20.87
CA THR A 664 -14.16 20.26 -22.10
C THR A 664 -13.26 21.46 -21.84
N LEU A 665 -12.02 21.40 -22.34
CA LEU A 665 -11.06 22.50 -22.32
C LEU A 665 -11.26 23.33 -23.59
N LEU A 666 -11.73 24.57 -23.47
CA LEU A 666 -11.96 25.49 -24.60
C LEU A 666 -10.93 26.63 -24.70
N PHE A 667 -10.12 26.86 -23.66
CA PHE A 667 -9.06 27.86 -23.75
C PHE A 667 -7.99 27.45 -24.78
N ASN A 668 -7.43 28.43 -25.48
CA ASN A 668 -6.52 28.20 -26.59
C ASN A 668 -5.21 29.02 -26.48
N GLN A 669 -4.38 29.00 -27.50
CA GLN A 669 -3.11 29.73 -27.52
C GLN A 669 -3.30 31.26 -27.37
N PRO A 670 -4.25 31.93 -28.06
CA PRO A 670 -4.57 33.33 -27.81
C PRO A 670 -4.94 33.63 -26.35
N ASP A 671 -5.69 32.77 -25.68
CA ASP A 671 -6.03 32.96 -24.26
C ASP A 671 -4.77 32.90 -23.35
N LEU A 672 -3.81 32.04 -23.67
CA LEU A 672 -2.53 32.02 -22.97
C LEU A 672 -1.74 33.30 -23.18
N GLU A 673 -1.67 33.78 -24.40
CA GLU A 673 -0.96 35.01 -24.75
C GLU A 673 -1.59 36.23 -24.06
N GLU A 674 -2.91 36.33 -24.08
CA GLU A 674 -3.65 37.39 -23.39
C GLU A 674 -3.41 37.34 -21.86
N ARG A 675 -3.43 36.15 -21.25
CA ARG A 675 -3.15 35.99 -19.82
C ARG A 675 -1.73 36.42 -19.47
N LEU A 676 -0.75 36.04 -20.26
CA LEU A 676 0.64 36.44 -20.04
C LEU A 676 0.85 37.94 -20.24
N GLN A 677 0.19 38.57 -21.22
CA GLN A 677 0.22 40.02 -21.40
C GLN A 677 -0.42 40.76 -20.23
N ARG A 678 -1.61 40.29 -19.77
CA ARG A 678 -2.29 40.87 -18.60
C ARG A 678 -1.46 40.72 -17.34
N LEU A 679 -0.79 39.56 -17.16
CA LEU A 679 0.11 39.33 -16.05
C LEU A 679 1.32 40.26 -16.08
N ALA A 680 1.91 40.48 -17.25
CA ALA A 680 3.02 41.41 -17.41
C ALA A 680 2.63 42.85 -17.09
N LEU A 681 1.39 43.25 -17.38
CA LEU A 681 0.88 44.56 -17.05
C LEU A 681 0.59 44.74 -15.56
N THR A 682 -0.09 43.76 -14.94
CA THR A 682 -0.46 43.81 -13.52
C THR A 682 0.71 43.55 -12.58
N HIS A 683 1.71 42.78 -13.02
CA HIS A 683 2.92 42.40 -12.28
C HIS A 683 4.16 42.87 -13.07
N PRO A 684 4.39 44.20 -13.12
CA PRO A 684 5.39 44.77 -14.03
C PRO A 684 6.81 44.37 -13.65
N ASP A 685 7.58 43.87 -14.63
CA ASP A 685 9.00 43.62 -14.47
C ASP A 685 9.80 44.96 -14.53
N ARG A 686 11.12 44.82 -14.48
CA ARG A 686 12.02 46.00 -14.50
C ARG A 686 11.85 46.87 -15.73
N ASP A 687 11.64 46.25 -16.91
CA ASP A 687 11.50 47.00 -18.16
C ASP A 687 10.14 47.70 -18.22
N ALA A 688 9.08 47.04 -17.83
CA ALA A 688 7.73 47.60 -17.70
C ALA A 688 7.72 48.77 -16.67
N MET A 689 8.36 48.58 -15.52
CA MET A 689 8.53 49.65 -14.53
C MET A 689 9.29 50.84 -15.08
N MET A 690 10.34 50.62 -15.87
CA MET A 690 11.09 51.69 -16.50
C MET A 690 10.27 52.46 -17.55
N GLN A 691 9.44 51.78 -18.32
CA GLN A 691 8.50 52.40 -19.28
C GLN A 691 7.42 53.20 -18.52
N ALA A 692 6.79 52.63 -17.52
CA ALA A 692 5.81 53.30 -16.66
C ALA A 692 6.40 54.57 -16.03
N TYR A 693 7.61 54.46 -15.46
CA TYR A 693 8.33 55.60 -14.90
C TYR A 693 8.54 56.73 -15.92
N LYS A 694 8.98 56.42 -17.13
CA LYS A 694 9.16 57.41 -18.22
C LYS A 694 7.85 58.09 -18.56
N LEU A 695 6.74 57.35 -18.66
CA LEU A 695 5.42 57.89 -18.96
C LEU A 695 4.95 58.86 -17.86
N VAL A 696 5.01 58.43 -16.60
CA VAL A 696 4.62 59.25 -15.45
C VAL A 696 5.49 60.51 -15.36
N MET A 697 6.82 60.41 -15.48
CA MET A 697 7.71 61.57 -15.40
C MET A 697 7.55 62.53 -16.56
N ASN A 698 7.23 62.03 -17.76
CA ASN A 698 6.94 62.93 -18.90
C ASN A 698 5.62 63.66 -18.69
N ALA A 699 4.58 63.02 -18.18
CA ALA A 699 3.32 63.68 -17.84
C ALA A 699 3.53 64.78 -16.76
N LEU A 700 4.33 64.47 -15.72
CA LEU A 700 4.66 65.40 -14.63
C LEU A 700 5.64 66.53 -15.04
N LYS A 701 6.31 66.44 -16.19
CA LYS A 701 7.05 67.56 -16.77
C LYS A 701 6.14 68.60 -17.40
N MET A 702 4.99 68.19 -17.91
CA MET A 702 4.02 69.07 -18.57
C MET A 702 2.99 69.67 -17.59
N ARG A 703 2.72 68.96 -16.46
CA ARG A 703 1.72 69.37 -15.44
C ARG A 703 2.32 69.10 -14.06
N THR A 704 2.04 69.95 -13.07
CA THR A 704 2.49 69.76 -11.66
C THR A 704 1.81 68.58 -10.98
N THR A 705 0.59 68.22 -11.42
CA THR A 705 -0.24 67.11 -10.94
C THR A 705 -0.82 66.37 -12.14
N VAL A 706 -1.01 65.07 -12.02
CA VAL A 706 -1.59 64.19 -13.04
C VAL A 706 -2.62 63.27 -12.39
N SER A 707 -3.82 63.15 -12.99
CA SER A 707 -4.80 62.17 -12.57
C SER A 707 -4.36 60.76 -12.98
N VAL A 708 -4.42 59.81 -12.03
CA VAL A 708 -4.13 58.39 -12.28
C VAL A 708 -5.11 57.83 -13.30
N GLU A 709 -6.39 58.17 -13.19
CA GLU A 709 -7.46 57.73 -14.08
C GLU A 709 -7.21 58.19 -15.52
N GLU A 710 -6.84 59.48 -15.71
CA GLU A 710 -6.46 59.98 -17.03
C GLU A 710 -5.22 59.26 -17.62
N LEU A 711 -4.22 58.99 -16.74
CA LEU A 711 -2.99 58.35 -17.16
C LEU A 711 -3.20 56.89 -17.56
N LEU A 712 -3.96 56.15 -16.75
CA LEU A 712 -4.29 54.75 -17.01
C LEU A 712 -5.20 54.60 -18.23
N SER A 713 -6.18 55.52 -18.41
CA SER A 713 -7.06 55.50 -19.58
C SER A 713 -6.30 55.81 -20.88
N ALA A 714 -5.34 56.72 -20.83
CA ALA A 714 -4.54 57.10 -22.01
C ALA A 714 -3.44 56.06 -22.38
N HIS A 715 -3.01 55.24 -21.43
CA HIS A 715 -1.89 54.29 -21.55
C HIS A 715 -2.18 52.92 -20.93
N ALA A 716 -3.41 52.43 -21.06
CA ALA A 716 -3.89 51.20 -20.40
C ALA A 716 -3.04 49.93 -20.71
N GLU A 717 -2.35 49.91 -21.87
CA GLU A 717 -1.47 48.82 -22.27
C GLU A 717 -0.02 48.94 -21.76
N GLN A 718 0.36 50.06 -21.15
CA GLN A 718 1.74 50.36 -20.81
C GLN A 718 1.97 50.68 -19.32
N ILE A 719 0.94 50.99 -18.58
CA ILE A 719 1.02 51.30 -17.15
C ILE A 719 -0.17 50.73 -16.38
N SER A 720 0.08 50.20 -15.20
CA SER A 720 -0.92 49.67 -14.29
C SER A 720 -0.95 50.47 -12.99
N GLU A 721 -2.02 50.32 -12.23
CA GLU A 721 -2.15 50.85 -10.89
C GLU A 721 -1.03 50.36 -9.96
N GLN A 722 -0.63 49.09 -10.14
CA GLN A 722 0.47 48.50 -9.37
C GLN A 722 1.82 49.20 -9.64
N ALA A 723 2.08 49.54 -10.89
CA ALA A 723 3.30 50.31 -11.23
C ALA A 723 3.29 51.67 -10.54
N VAL A 724 2.13 52.33 -10.44
CA VAL A 724 1.98 53.64 -9.73
C VAL A 724 2.25 53.45 -8.23
N LYS A 725 1.68 52.41 -7.60
CA LYS A 725 1.90 52.10 -6.17
C LYS A 725 3.38 51.78 -5.86
N ILE A 726 4.03 51.01 -6.74
CA ILE A 726 5.47 50.72 -6.60
C ILE A 726 6.31 52.02 -6.67
N MET A 727 5.98 52.93 -7.60
CA MET A 727 6.68 54.24 -7.72
C MET A 727 6.46 55.11 -6.47
N GLU A 728 5.30 55.03 -5.83
CA GLU A 728 5.03 55.69 -4.54
C GLU A 728 5.86 55.10 -3.41
N GLU A 729 5.90 53.78 -3.27
CA GLU A 729 6.72 53.09 -2.28
C GLU A 729 8.21 53.47 -2.41
N LEU A 730 8.68 53.58 -3.64
CA LEU A 730 10.06 54.03 -3.92
C LEU A 730 10.29 55.51 -3.73
N GLY A 731 9.24 56.31 -3.46
CA GLY A 731 9.33 57.73 -3.22
C GLY A 731 9.60 58.54 -4.51
N PHE A 732 9.32 58.00 -5.67
CA PHE A 732 9.43 58.76 -6.97
C PHE A 732 8.26 59.70 -7.18
N ILE A 733 7.11 59.37 -6.63
CA ILE A 733 5.87 60.12 -6.69
C ILE A 733 5.21 60.15 -5.29
N SER A 734 4.33 61.11 -5.07
CA SER A 734 3.33 61.05 -4.00
C SER A 734 1.96 60.82 -4.63
N TYR A 735 1.16 59.90 -4.05
CA TYR A 735 -0.17 59.54 -4.56
C TYR A 735 -1.22 59.88 -3.48
N ASN A 736 -2.11 60.82 -3.79
CA ASN A 736 -3.23 61.19 -2.91
C ASN A 736 -4.52 61.37 -3.71
N ASN A 737 -5.57 60.67 -3.30
CA ASN A 737 -6.92 60.78 -3.85
C ASN A 737 -6.98 60.75 -5.40
N GLY A 738 -6.26 59.80 -6.02
CA GLY A 738 -6.24 59.66 -7.48
C GLY A 738 -5.32 60.65 -8.24
N ILE A 739 -4.55 61.46 -7.52
CA ILE A 739 -3.64 62.49 -8.11
C ILE A 739 -2.19 62.11 -7.78
N ILE A 740 -1.34 62.18 -8.80
CA ILE A 740 0.10 61.98 -8.70
C ILE A 740 0.81 63.32 -8.73
N GLU A 741 1.78 63.50 -7.82
CA GLU A 741 2.71 64.61 -7.75
C GLU A 741 4.14 64.09 -7.72
N LYS A 742 5.07 64.90 -8.19
CA LYS A 742 6.51 64.58 -8.19
C LYS A 742 7.04 64.64 -6.77
N ALA A 743 7.62 63.53 -6.28
CA ALA A 743 8.35 63.50 -4.99
C ALA A 743 9.85 63.73 -5.16
N ALA A 744 10.56 63.88 -4.06
CA ALA A 744 12.04 64.03 -4.06
C ALA A 744 12.69 62.71 -4.44
N ILE A 745 13.34 62.66 -5.60
CA ILE A 745 13.97 61.43 -6.12
C ILE A 745 15.17 61.04 -5.22
N LYS A 746 15.08 59.86 -4.61
CA LYS A 746 16.20 59.16 -4.00
C LYS A 746 16.67 58.04 -4.91
N ARG A 747 17.98 57.80 -4.96
CA ARG A 747 18.49 56.57 -5.60
C ARG A 747 18.06 55.37 -4.77
N CYS A 748 17.31 54.47 -5.33
CA CYS A 748 16.85 53.23 -4.72
C CYS A 748 16.84 52.10 -5.77
N SER A 749 16.79 50.86 -5.30
CA SER A 749 16.57 49.69 -6.14
C SER A 749 15.07 49.36 -6.19
N LEU A 750 14.61 48.66 -7.23
CA LEU A 750 13.22 48.17 -7.30
C LEU A 750 12.90 47.19 -6.16
N GLU A 751 13.91 46.45 -5.72
CA GLU A 751 13.84 45.50 -4.60
C GLU A 751 13.62 46.20 -3.25
N ASP A 752 13.78 47.50 -3.15
CA ASP A 752 13.45 48.29 -1.97
C ASP A 752 11.94 48.51 -1.80
N ALA A 753 11.13 48.21 -2.82
CA ALA A 753 9.67 48.22 -2.75
C ALA A 753 9.13 46.81 -2.42
N PRO A 754 8.54 46.59 -1.21
CA PRO A 754 7.98 45.32 -0.84
C PRO A 754 6.90 44.80 -1.80
N LEU A 755 6.08 45.71 -2.34
CA LEU A 755 5.05 45.36 -3.34
C LEU A 755 5.69 44.80 -4.61
N TYR A 756 6.80 45.41 -5.10
CA TYR A 756 7.49 44.90 -6.27
C TYR A 756 8.00 43.47 -6.08
N VAL A 757 8.65 43.21 -4.96
CA VAL A 757 9.18 41.87 -4.63
C VAL A 757 8.05 40.84 -4.58
N THR A 758 6.95 41.16 -3.89
CA THR A 758 5.77 40.30 -3.81
C THR A 758 5.18 40.00 -5.19
N LEU A 759 4.99 41.00 -6.00
CA LEU A 759 4.44 40.84 -7.35
C LEU A 759 5.37 40.04 -8.29
N GLN A 760 6.72 40.17 -8.14
CA GLN A 760 7.62 39.32 -8.91
C GLN A 760 7.49 37.85 -8.57
N GLN A 761 7.42 37.47 -7.29
CA GLN A 761 7.21 36.12 -6.85
C GLN A 761 5.88 35.55 -7.36
N GLU A 762 4.83 36.36 -7.29
CA GLU A 762 3.50 35.97 -7.77
C GLU A 762 3.47 35.82 -9.30
N ARG A 763 4.17 36.71 -10.03
CA ARG A 763 4.32 36.63 -11.47
C ARG A 763 4.99 35.33 -11.91
N GLU A 764 6.13 34.98 -11.31
CA GLU A 764 6.85 33.75 -11.62
C GLU A 764 5.94 32.51 -11.36
N ARG A 765 5.22 32.50 -10.25
CA ARG A 765 4.29 31.42 -9.91
C ARG A 765 3.15 31.30 -10.93
N LEU A 766 2.48 32.38 -11.26
CA LEU A 766 1.33 32.39 -12.18
C LEU A 766 1.75 32.10 -13.62
N GLU A 767 2.89 32.65 -14.06
CA GLU A 767 3.43 32.37 -15.38
C GLU A 767 3.76 30.88 -15.55
N HIS A 768 4.34 30.26 -14.53
CA HIS A 768 4.57 28.83 -14.52
C HIS A 768 3.26 28.04 -14.61
N ILE A 769 2.26 28.38 -13.78
CA ILE A 769 0.95 27.73 -13.78
C ILE A 769 0.27 27.84 -15.15
N TYR A 770 0.21 29.02 -15.76
CA TYR A 770 -0.45 29.20 -17.07
C TYR A 770 0.22 28.38 -18.16
N LYS A 771 1.58 28.39 -18.21
CA LYS A 771 2.34 27.62 -19.19
C LYS A 771 2.16 26.12 -18.99
N GLU A 772 2.21 25.63 -17.75
CA GLU A 772 1.99 24.21 -17.42
C GLU A 772 0.55 23.79 -17.74
N ASN A 773 -0.47 24.55 -17.32
CA ASN A 773 -1.87 24.25 -17.63
C ASN A 773 -2.14 24.12 -19.13
N TYR A 774 -1.49 24.94 -19.95
CA TYR A 774 -1.61 24.87 -21.40
C TYR A 774 -0.86 23.68 -21.98
N ARG A 775 0.29 23.29 -21.40
CA ARG A 775 1.18 22.24 -21.89
C ARG A 775 0.70 20.83 -21.57
N LEU A 776 0.05 20.63 -20.41
CA LEU A 776 -0.40 19.30 -19.97
C LEU A 776 -1.23 18.61 -21.05
N SER A 777 -0.83 17.39 -21.42
CA SER A 777 -1.55 16.58 -22.38
C SER A 777 -2.87 16.05 -21.79
N GLN A 778 -3.81 15.68 -22.65
CA GLN A 778 -5.06 15.01 -22.25
C GLN A 778 -4.77 13.76 -21.38
N HIS A 779 -3.73 13.02 -21.73
CA HIS A 779 -3.33 11.82 -20.99
C HIS A 779 -2.83 12.13 -19.58
N GLU A 780 -2.03 13.18 -19.40
CA GLU A 780 -1.58 13.63 -18.07
C GLU A 780 -2.75 14.12 -17.22
N LEU A 781 -3.67 14.89 -17.81
CA LEU A 781 -4.88 15.38 -17.13
C LEU A 781 -5.85 14.27 -16.72
N LEU A 782 -5.93 13.20 -17.50
CA LEU A 782 -6.75 12.02 -17.15
C LEU A 782 -6.06 11.10 -16.12
N ARG A 783 -4.78 11.28 -15.87
CA ARG A 783 -4.06 10.57 -14.80
C ARG A 783 -4.08 11.29 -13.45
N CYS A 784 -4.30 12.58 -13.44
CA CYS A 784 -4.48 13.37 -12.23
C CYS A 784 -5.80 13.04 -11.57
#